data_1f8d8883384ca95eb4760c56fb711d10
#
_entry.id   1f8d8883384ca95eb4760c56fb711d10
#
_cell.length_a   1.000
_cell.length_b   1.000
_cell.length_c   1.000
_cell.angle_alpha   90.00
_cell.angle_beta   90.00
_cell.angle_gamma   90.00
#
_symmetry.space_group_name_H-M   'P 1'
#
loop_
_entity.id
_entity.type
_entity.pdbx_description
1 polymer ?
#
loop_
_entity_poly.entity_id
_entity_poly.type
_entity_poly.pdbx_seq_one_letter_code
_entity_poly.pdbx_strand_id
1 'polypeptide(L)'
;RAAYLSGGGFGAIGHSSFIMIPSILSLNIIKAAVMGWGGTQFLIYGSMDRREFIGRFLKRAGIGVGAGAAVTAGLVGYYQPRRELYSSGPRSADASQTMPEGKRCVVIGGGLAGISAALELAKKGACVTLVESSGALGGKLTGWEIEALGEQMPVEHGFHGFFDQYYNLNEMFASAGITDDVFDASPGYPVLFRERPAETYGQTPKVFPFNILSVVGQSRSLDIASFLREYRGLLPVVSMFGYQYGKTFREYDGINFMEYCRKGEILPAFIDTVLHPFADATMNRMEVLSAAEAIRYFHFYFMGSPEGLSFNITNRDCMTALINPLEVKLRELGVTVLSGHRALSLKVEGERIAGVAVQGAGGSGEILHVSPADVQDSGWTSLVSREGVPVLVKREGGGYLAFDARCTHMGCPVVPDESGGFFCPCHAGRFSSNGDVLGGPPPAALVRLSVKSGDGMLVLHSPEGGGGTAEKLLECDYCVMATDVRGTREIVGNSSLASPSFEKSVADLGEADPYAVYRIWLDKPIDSASFPFYTVSGYTYTDSISLYSAFQEPYISWAGKTGGCVVELHAYAIAPEDMRPEEEIKAAMIAEMHHMFLETEGVRVLHELFMIQSNFTRWAPGDHAGRPGVETPFSNLFLAGDWVRVEAPVFLMEAAAFTGRMAANAVFRSEGVEQVPLPIVPMDGIFA
;
A
#
# COMPACT_ATOMS: atom_id res chain seq x y z
N ARG A 1 -1.71 38.50 28.59
CA ARG A 1 -1.50 39.00 29.96
C ARG A 1 -1.85 37.87 30.90
N ALA A 2 -0.93 37.01 31.34
CA ALA A 2 0.03 37.22 32.44
C ALA A 2 -0.68 37.17 33.82
N ALA A 3 -0.43 36.14 34.63
CA ALA A 3 0.52 36.05 35.74
C ALA A 3 0.13 34.80 36.56
N TYR A 4 1.03 33.87 36.78
CA TYR A 4 1.87 33.60 37.95
C TYR A 4 1.17 33.48 39.32
N LEU A 5 1.37 32.33 39.97
CA LEU A 5 1.92 32.06 41.30
C LEU A 5 1.71 30.57 41.65
N SER A 6 2.71 29.77 41.69
CA SER A 6 3.69 29.38 42.72
C SER A 6 3.14 28.67 43.94
N GLY A 7 3.59 27.44 44.16
CA GLY A 7 4.13 26.98 45.41
C GLY A 7 3.36 25.93 46.19
N GLY A 8 4.00 24.84 46.55
CA GLY A 8 3.69 24.03 47.71
C GLY A 8 3.73 22.53 47.50
N GLY A 9 4.90 21.91 47.72
CA GLY A 9 5.02 20.45 47.83
C GLY A 9 4.48 19.90 49.14
N PHE A 10 4.12 18.64 49.10
CA PHE A 10 4.19 17.69 50.23
C PHE A 10 3.91 16.29 49.70
N GLY A 11 4.84 15.37 49.79
CA GLY A 11 4.83 14.24 50.68
C GLY A 11 4.36 12.96 50.02
N ALA A 12 5.28 12.11 49.61
CA ALA A 12 5.05 10.71 49.26
C ALA A 12 4.45 9.92 50.40
N ILE A 13 3.34 9.20 50.14
CA ILE A 13 3.02 7.96 50.87
C ILE A 13 2.41 6.99 49.85
N GLY A 14 3.03 5.80 49.76
CA GLY A 14 2.66 4.75 48.83
C GLY A 14 1.30 4.12 49.11
N HIS A 15 0.62 3.79 48.02
CA HIS A 15 -0.42 2.78 47.97
C HIS A 15 -0.33 2.05 46.63
N SER A 16 0.62 1.16 46.55
CA SER A 16 0.63 0.08 45.55
C SER A 16 0.05 -1.16 46.23
N SER A 17 -1.20 -1.46 46.01
CA SER A 17 -1.77 -2.80 46.25
C SER A 17 -3.30 -2.76 46.25
N PHE A 18 -4.01 -2.48 45.15
CA PHE A 18 -5.44 -2.80 45.07
C PHE A 18 -6.06 -2.81 43.67
N ILE A 19 -5.28 -2.95 42.57
CA ILE A 19 -5.87 -2.93 41.22
C ILE A 19 -5.62 -4.24 40.41
N MET A 20 -5.04 -5.27 41.00
CA MET A 20 -4.70 -6.50 40.24
C MET A 20 -5.71 -7.66 40.34
N ILE A 21 -6.78 -7.58 41.12
CA ILE A 21 -7.67 -8.73 41.34
C ILE A 21 -8.88 -8.79 40.36
N PRO A 22 -9.47 -7.69 39.89
CA PRO A 22 -10.62 -7.79 38.95
C PRO A 22 -10.25 -8.24 37.56
N SER A 23 -9.03 -7.94 37.07
CA SER A 23 -8.62 -8.19 35.69
C SER A 23 -8.34 -9.68 35.42
N ILE A 24 -7.81 -10.39 36.37
CA ILE A 24 -7.47 -11.84 36.22
C ILE A 24 -8.75 -12.70 36.35
N LEU A 25 -9.72 -12.31 37.17
CA LEU A 25 -10.97 -13.06 37.31
C LEU A 25 -11.88 -12.90 36.07
N SER A 26 -11.95 -11.69 35.49
CA SER A 26 -12.74 -11.44 34.28
C SER A 26 -12.11 -12.11 33.04
N LEU A 27 -10.79 -12.12 32.92
CA LEU A 27 -10.10 -12.82 31.82
C LEU A 27 -10.27 -14.34 31.90
N ASN A 28 -10.23 -14.90 33.11
CA ASN A 28 -10.44 -16.33 33.32
C ASN A 28 -11.90 -16.76 33.11
N ILE A 29 -12.87 -15.89 33.39
CA ILE A 29 -14.28 -16.14 33.11
C ILE A 29 -14.57 -16.09 31.61
N ILE A 30 -13.99 -15.12 30.88
CA ILE A 30 -14.11 -15.04 29.41
C ILE A 30 -13.32 -16.18 28.77
N LYS A 31 -12.11 -16.48 29.20
CA LYS A 31 -11.35 -17.67 28.75
C LYS A 31 -12.09 -18.96 29.07
N ALA A 32 -12.70 -19.10 30.25
CA ALA A 32 -13.50 -20.28 30.59
C ALA A 32 -14.80 -20.38 29.77
N ALA A 33 -15.42 -19.25 29.43
CA ALA A 33 -16.59 -19.23 28.55
C ALA A 33 -16.25 -19.55 27.09
N VAL A 34 -15.06 -19.12 26.61
CA VAL A 34 -14.59 -19.33 25.23
C VAL A 34 -13.76 -20.61 25.10
N MET A 35 -12.87 -20.94 26.07
CA MET A 35 -12.05 -22.16 26.03
C MET A 35 -12.82 -23.43 26.43
N GLY A 36 -13.95 -23.32 27.13
CA GLY A 36 -14.87 -24.45 27.23
C GLY A 36 -15.45 -24.87 25.87
N TRP A 37 -15.14 -24.13 24.82
CA TRP A 37 -15.65 -24.33 23.46
C TRP A 37 -14.58 -24.68 22.43
N GLY A 38 -13.31 -24.41 22.66
CA GLY A 38 -12.25 -24.46 21.64
C GLY A 38 -11.35 -25.70 21.63
N GLY A 39 -11.46 -26.59 22.57
CA GLY A 39 -10.40 -27.60 22.80
C GLY A 39 -10.65 -29.03 22.33
N THR A 40 -11.88 -29.48 22.06
CA THR A 40 -12.07 -30.93 21.70
C THR A 40 -13.43 -31.29 21.07
N GLN A 41 -14.22 -30.36 20.55
CA GLN A 41 -15.61 -30.70 20.18
C GLN A 41 -16.10 -30.18 18.82
N PHE A 42 -15.27 -30.08 17.81
CA PHE A 42 -15.78 -29.98 16.42
C PHE A 42 -16.52 -31.25 15.94
N LEU A 43 -16.47 -32.32 16.71
CA LEU A 43 -17.12 -33.60 16.38
C LEU A 43 -18.42 -33.87 17.15
N ILE A 44 -18.86 -33.04 18.08
CA ILE A 44 -20.04 -33.33 18.93
C ILE A 44 -21.25 -32.42 18.67
N TYR A 45 -21.12 -31.38 17.84
CA TYR A 45 -22.22 -30.43 17.58
C TYR A 45 -23.30 -30.92 16.59
N GLY A 46 -23.22 -32.16 16.10
CA GLY A 46 -24.23 -32.76 15.23
C GLY A 46 -25.58 -33.06 15.91
N SER A 47 -25.76 -32.83 17.20
CA SER A 47 -26.97 -33.28 17.92
C SER A 47 -27.60 -32.33 18.92
N MET A 48 -27.12 -31.08 19.04
CA MET A 48 -27.72 -30.14 19.99
C MET A 48 -28.86 -29.36 19.34
N ASP A 49 -30.07 -29.47 19.94
CA ASP A 49 -31.24 -28.69 19.51
C ASP A 49 -31.00 -27.18 19.64
N ARG A 50 -31.40 -26.42 18.62
CA ARG A 50 -31.33 -24.96 18.51
C ARG A 50 -31.92 -24.24 19.73
N ARG A 51 -33.02 -24.80 20.31
CA ARG A 51 -33.64 -24.23 21.52
C ARG A 51 -32.76 -24.44 22.74
N GLU A 52 -32.08 -25.56 22.82
CA GLU A 52 -31.17 -25.84 23.93
C GLU A 52 -29.91 -24.98 23.90
N PHE A 53 -29.37 -24.72 22.69
CA PHE A 53 -28.27 -23.79 22.51
C PHE A 53 -28.64 -22.36 22.91
N ILE A 54 -29.74 -21.83 22.37
CA ILE A 54 -30.26 -20.50 22.72
C ILE A 54 -30.59 -20.41 24.22
N GLY A 55 -31.21 -21.44 24.79
CA GLY A 55 -31.51 -21.50 26.20
C GLY A 55 -30.27 -21.50 27.09
N ARG A 56 -29.21 -22.20 26.72
CA ARG A 56 -27.92 -22.22 27.42
C ARG A 56 -27.15 -20.91 27.26
N PHE A 57 -27.17 -20.31 26.07
CA PHE A 57 -26.57 -19.01 25.78
C PHE A 57 -27.29 -17.90 26.56
N LEU A 58 -28.64 -17.84 26.50
CA LEU A 58 -29.43 -16.86 27.23
C LEU A 58 -29.38 -17.06 28.77
N LYS A 59 -29.32 -18.31 29.28
CA LYS A 59 -29.05 -18.56 30.70
C LYS A 59 -27.65 -18.14 31.14
N ARG A 60 -26.62 -18.27 30.26
CA ARG A 60 -25.27 -17.80 30.56
C ARG A 60 -25.10 -16.30 30.34
N ALA A 61 -25.79 -15.73 29.34
CA ALA A 61 -25.86 -14.28 29.12
C ALA A 61 -26.80 -13.60 30.17
N GLY A 62 -27.75 -14.35 30.74
CA GLY A 62 -28.70 -13.87 31.77
C GLY A 62 -28.16 -13.82 33.20
N ILE A 63 -26.85 -13.94 33.41
CA ILE A 63 -26.19 -13.53 34.66
C ILE A 63 -26.27 -12.01 34.72
N GLY A 64 -27.17 -11.57 35.51
CA GLY A 64 -27.74 -10.25 35.76
C GLY A 64 -26.99 -9.00 35.27
N VAL A 65 -27.76 -7.94 35.06
CA VAL A 65 -27.33 -6.59 34.61
C VAL A 65 -26.03 -6.11 35.28
N GLY A 66 -25.71 -6.50 36.49
CA GLY A 66 -24.47 -6.17 37.19
C GLY A 66 -23.23 -6.90 36.66
N ALA A 67 -23.35 -8.17 36.25
CA ALA A 67 -22.23 -8.91 35.65
C ALA A 67 -21.99 -8.47 34.21
N GLY A 68 -23.05 -8.13 33.47
CA GLY A 68 -22.94 -7.51 32.15
C GLY A 68 -22.19 -6.19 32.19
N ALA A 69 -22.49 -5.33 33.15
CA ALA A 69 -21.78 -4.04 33.33
C ALA A 69 -20.31 -4.24 33.72
N ALA A 70 -19.99 -5.22 34.57
CA ALA A 70 -18.60 -5.53 34.94
C ALA A 70 -17.79 -6.15 33.76
N VAL A 71 -18.40 -7.01 32.95
CA VAL A 71 -17.81 -7.56 31.74
C VAL A 71 -17.57 -6.45 30.70
N THR A 72 -18.55 -5.55 30.52
CA THR A 72 -18.44 -4.40 29.62
C THR A 72 -17.34 -3.44 30.07
N ALA A 73 -17.29 -3.11 31.38
CA ALA A 73 -16.23 -2.26 31.95
C ALA A 73 -14.86 -2.93 31.86
N GLY A 74 -14.78 -4.25 32.02
CA GLY A 74 -13.56 -5.03 31.82
C GLY A 74 -13.09 -5.02 30.34
N LEU A 75 -14.00 -5.19 29.40
CA LEU A 75 -13.73 -5.12 27.97
C LEU A 75 -13.33 -3.70 27.55
N VAL A 76 -14.02 -2.67 28.00
CA VAL A 76 -13.67 -1.27 27.76
C VAL A 76 -12.29 -0.94 28.35
N GLY A 77 -11.98 -1.43 29.55
CA GLY A 77 -10.65 -1.25 30.16
C GLY A 77 -9.53 -2.02 29.46
N TYR A 78 -9.85 -3.16 28.86
CA TYR A 78 -8.89 -3.96 28.09
C TYR A 78 -8.62 -3.37 26.70
N TYR A 79 -9.64 -2.81 26.06
CA TYR A 79 -9.59 -2.31 24.68
C TYR A 79 -9.33 -0.79 24.58
N GLN A 80 -8.68 -0.21 25.59
CA GLN A 80 -8.01 1.07 25.37
C GLN A 80 -6.94 0.87 24.28
N PRO A 81 -6.72 1.85 23.38
CA PRO A 81 -5.69 1.75 22.36
C PRO A 81 -4.35 1.35 23.00
N ARG A 82 -3.95 0.10 22.82
CA ARG A 82 -2.71 -0.41 23.37
C ARG A 82 -1.75 -0.60 22.22
N ARG A 83 -0.88 0.39 22.03
CA ARG A 83 0.31 0.19 21.21
C ARG A 83 1.18 -0.85 21.89
N GLU A 84 1.52 -1.91 21.21
CA GLU A 84 2.56 -2.83 21.61
C GLU A 84 3.87 -2.46 20.92
N LEU A 85 5.01 -2.86 21.50
CA LEU A 85 6.30 -2.68 20.86
C LEU A 85 6.75 -4.03 20.31
N TYR A 86 6.88 -4.12 19.01
CA TYR A 86 7.42 -5.29 18.34
C TYR A 86 8.93 -5.40 18.60
N SER A 87 9.40 -6.59 18.95
CA SER A 87 10.82 -6.84 19.11
C SER A 87 11.40 -7.43 17.82
N SER A 88 12.22 -6.66 17.14
CA SER A 88 12.92 -7.12 15.94
C SER A 88 14.19 -7.95 16.24
N GLY A 89 14.47 -8.22 17.51
CA GLY A 89 15.63 -9.00 17.96
C GLY A 89 16.19 -8.52 19.30
N PRO A 90 17.25 -9.14 19.80
CA PRO A 90 17.85 -8.80 21.09
C PRO A 90 18.35 -7.35 21.11
N ARG A 91 18.17 -6.66 22.23
CA ARG A 91 18.71 -5.32 22.49
C ARG A 91 19.96 -5.46 23.34
N SER A 92 21.04 -4.76 22.97
CA SER A 92 22.24 -4.66 23.79
C SER A 92 22.01 -3.65 24.93
N ALA A 93 22.42 -3.96 26.13
CA ALA A 93 22.39 -3.03 27.26
C ALA A 93 23.40 -1.87 27.10
N ASP A 94 24.46 -2.09 26.33
CA ASP A 94 25.55 -1.14 26.08
C ASP A 94 25.53 -0.60 24.64
N ALA A 95 24.34 -0.50 24.02
CA ALA A 95 24.20 -0.04 22.66
C ALA A 95 24.62 1.42 22.49
N SER A 96 25.39 1.73 21.43
CA SER A 96 25.71 3.09 21.03
C SER A 96 24.48 3.84 20.56
N GLN A 97 24.46 5.17 20.74
CA GLN A 97 23.40 6.03 20.22
C GLN A 97 23.56 6.31 18.72
N THR A 98 24.76 6.17 18.18
CA THR A 98 25.10 6.50 16.79
C THR A 98 25.86 5.37 16.11
N MET A 99 25.74 5.31 14.81
CA MET A 99 26.51 4.46 13.93
C MET A 99 28.02 4.81 14.01
N PRO A 100 28.92 3.85 13.81
CA PRO A 100 30.32 4.15 13.58
C PRO A 100 30.49 5.09 12.38
N GLU A 101 31.45 6.01 12.50
CA GLU A 101 31.72 7.03 11.46
C GLU A 101 32.07 6.36 10.11
N GLY A 102 31.55 6.94 9.03
CA GLY A 102 31.85 6.50 7.65
C GLY A 102 31.13 5.25 7.18
N LYS A 103 30.21 4.64 7.94
CA LYS A 103 29.43 3.48 7.50
C LYS A 103 28.48 3.88 6.36
N ARG A 104 28.69 3.26 5.20
CA ARG A 104 27.96 3.51 3.96
C ARG A 104 26.76 2.59 3.85
N CYS A 105 25.56 3.15 3.75
CA CYS A 105 24.32 2.42 3.55
C CYS A 105 23.73 2.81 2.20
N VAL A 106 23.53 1.84 1.31
CA VAL A 106 22.78 2.05 0.07
C VAL A 106 21.37 1.53 0.26
N VAL A 107 20.39 2.40 0.04
CA VAL A 107 18.96 2.07 0.05
C VAL A 107 18.45 2.12 -1.39
N ILE A 108 17.87 1.03 -1.87
CA ILE A 108 17.36 0.89 -3.23
C ILE A 108 15.83 0.99 -3.21
N GLY A 109 15.28 2.00 -3.86
CA GLY A 109 13.84 2.31 -3.89
C GLY A 109 13.46 3.46 -2.98
N GLY A 110 12.87 4.51 -3.57
CA GLY A 110 12.45 5.75 -2.90
C GLY A 110 10.97 5.76 -2.49
N GLY A 111 10.34 4.59 -2.36
CA GLY A 111 9.01 4.47 -1.76
C GLY A 111 9.03 4.62 -0.24
N LEU A 112 7.87 4.51 0.42
CA LEU A 112 7.74 4.69 1.88
C LEU A 112 8.70 3.80 2.68
N ALA A 113 8.94 2.56 2.25
CA ALA A 113 9.86 1.64 2.92
C ALA A 113 11.32 2.13 2.88
N GLY A 114 11.78 2.57 1.70
CA GLY A 114 13.14 3.10 1.53
C GLY A 114 13.33 4.44 2.21
N ILE A 115 12.35 5.35 2.13
CA ILE A 115 12.35 6.62 2.87
C ILE A 115 12.46 6.34 4.37
N SER A 116 11.64 5.42 4.89
CA SER A 116 11.64 5.03 6.30
C SER A 116 12.99 4.51 6.75
N ALA A 117 13.60 3.57 5.99
CA ALA A 117 14.92 3.03 6.29
C ALA A 117 16.00 4.12 6.24
N ALA A 118 16.00 4.93 5.18
CA ALA A 118 16.99 5.99 4.98
C ALA A 118 16.95 7.05 6.10
N LEU A 119 15.73 7.45 6.53
CA LEU A 119 15.54 8.38 7.64
C LEU A 119 16.15 7.84 8.94
N GLU A 120 15.80 6.62 9.32
CA GLU A 120 16.28 6.05 10.59
C GLU A 120 17.80 5.83 10.56
N LEU A 121 18.37 5.34 9.47
CA LEU A 121 19.81 5.17 9.30
C LEU A 121 20.55 6.52 9.38
N ALA A 122 20.04 7.55 8.67
CA ALA A 122 20.67 8.86 8.67
C ALA A 122 20.57 9.59 10.03
N LYS A 123 19.44 9.45 10.75
CA LYS A 123 19.28 9.99 12.12
C LYS A 123 20.34 9.43 13.09
N LYS A 124 20.81 8.21 12.86
CA LYS A 124 21.87 7.58 13.66
C LYS A 124 23.28 7.81 13.09
N GLY A 125 23.45 8.62 12.04
CA GLY A 125 24.74 9.06 11.51
C GLY A 125 25.34 8.15 10.43
N ALA A 126 24.58 7.25 9.83
CA ALA A 126 25.04 6.50 8.67
C ALA A 126 25.19 7.42 7.42
N CYS A 127 26.18 7.12 6.58
CA CYS A 127 26.32 7.74 5.25
C CYS A 127 25.36 7.09 4.28
N VAL A 128 24.15 7.64 4.10
CA VAL A 128 23.08 7.02 3.31
C VAL A 128 23.06 7.56 1.89
N THR A 129 23.00 6.64 0.91
CA THR A 129 22.66 6.92 -0.48
C THR A 129 21.35 6.21 -0.82
N LEU A 130 20.30 6.99 -1.15
CA LEU A 130 19.00 6.50 -1.60
C LEU A 130 18.94 6.56 -3.12
N VAL A 131 18.72 5.40 -3.74
CA VAL A 131 18.64 5.25 -5.20
C VAL A 131 17.19 5.04 -5.60
N GLU A 132 16.66 5.91 -6.48
CA GLU A 132 15.32 5.85 -7.01
C GLU A 132 15.31 5.91 -8.53
N SER A 133 14.62 4.98 -9.16
CA SER A 133 14.57 4.86 -10.62
C SER A 133 13.73 5.94 -11.29
N SER A 134 12.69 6.42 -10.62
CA SER A 134 11.86 7.53 -11.11
C SER A 134 12.49 8.91 -10.82
N GLY A 135 11.91 9.94 -11.43
CA GLY A 135 12.34 11.33 -11.20
C GLY A 135 12.03 11.88 -9.81
N ALA A 136 11.15 11.21 -9.04
CA ALA A 136 10.68 11.64 -7.75
C ALA A 136 10.60 10.48 -6.75
N LEU A 137 10.69 10.78 -5.45
CA LEU A 137 10.43 9.83 -4.39
C LEU A 137 8.92 9.61 -4.22
N GLY A 138 8.53 8.64 -3.39
CA GLY A 138 7.14 8.36 -3.02
C GLY A 138 6.66 6.96 -3.44
N GLY A 139 7.20 6.40 -4.53
CA GLY A 139 6.76 5.10 -5.04
C GLY A 139 5.27 5.11 -5.40
N LYS A 140 4.44 4.26 -4.77
CA LYS A 140 2.99 4.22 -5.00
C LYS A 140 2.24 5.46 -4.48
N LEU A 141 2.88 6.28 -3.64
CA LEU A 141 2.33 7.56 -3.14
C LEU A 141 2.80 8.77 -3.98
N THR A 142 3.52 8.52 -5.07
CA THR A 142 3.99 9.57 -5.98
C THR A 142 2.81 10.19 -6.74
N GLY A 143 2.88 11.52 -6.92
CA GLY A 143 2.01 12.28 -7.81
C GLY A 143 2.81 13.02 -8.87
N TRP A 144 2.12 13.60 -9.83
CA TRP A 144 2.70 14.42 -10.91
C TRP A 144 1.71 15.48 -11.37
N GLU A 145 2.21 16.47 -12.10
CA GLU A 145 1.37 17.52 -12.68
C GLU A 145 0.93 17.15 -14.10
N ILE A 146 -0.32 17.46 -14.43
CA ILE A 146 -0.84 17.42 -15.79
C ILE A 146 -1.41 18.78 -16.17
N GLU A 147 -1.43 19.10 -17.47
CA GLU A 147 -2.22 20.20 -17.97
C GLU A 147 -3.64 19.71 -18.28
N ALA A 148 -4.61 20.18 -17.51
CA ALA A 148 -6.03 19.85 -17.71
C ALA A 148 -6.84 21.15 -17.80
N LEU A 149 -7.57 21.32 -18.92
CA LEU A 149 -8.47 22.45 -19.15
C LEU A 149 -7.79 23.84 -19.00
N GLY A 150 -6.48 23.94 -19.31
CA GLY A 150 -5.68 25.15 -19.21
C GLY A 150 -5.15 25.48 -17.82
N GLU A 151 -5.31 24.59 -16.86
CA GLU A 151 -4.71 24.71 -15.52
C GLU A 151 -3.75 23.52 -15.24
N GLN A 152 -2.70 23.75 -14.45
CA GLN A 152 -1.84 22.67 -13.94
C GLN A 152 -2.56 21.98 -12.78
N MET A 153 -2.71 20.67 -12.86
CA MET A 153 -3.45 19.86 -11.89
C MET A 153 -2.57 18.73 -11.37
N PRO A 154 -2.36 18.60 -10.06
CA PRO A 154 -1.66 17.45 -9.48
C PRO A 154 -2.54 16.20 -9.61
N VAL A 155 -1.95 15.10 -10.01
CA VAL A 155 -2.60 13.78 -10.05
C VAL A 155 -1.76 12.75 -9.34
N GLU A 156 -2.39 11.68 -8.88
CA GLU A 156 -1.79 10.63 -8.08
C GLU A 156 -2.18 9.26 -8.64
N HIS A 157 -1.57 8.21 -8.11
CA HIS A 157 -1.89 6.82 -8.48
C HIS A 157 -3.26 6.34 -7.98
N GLY A 158 -4.06 7.20 -7.40
CA GLY A 158 -5.38 6.94 -6.85
C GLY A 158 -5.52 7.48 -5.43
N PHE A 159 -6.70 7.28 -4.85
CA PHE A 159 -7.06 7.72 -3.52
C PHE A 159 -6.26 6.99 -2.43
N HIS A 160 -5.82 7.71 -1.41
CA HIS A 160 -5.11 7.16 -0.26
C HIS A 160 -5.82 7.53 1.06
N GLY A 161 -6.12 6.51 1.86
CA GLY A 161 -6.64 6.69 3.23
C GLY A 161 -5.55 6.49 4.28
N PHE A 162 -5.48 7.39 5.26
CA PHE A 162 -4.50 7.37 6.34
C PHE A 162 -5.19 7.06 7.66
N PHE A 163 -4.68 6.07 8.39
CA PHE A 163 -5.31 5.57 9.60
C PHE A 163 -4.50 5.95 10.85
N ASP A 164 -5.19 6.18 11.97
CA ASP A 164 -4.54 6.53 13.23
C ASP A 164 -3.60 5.43 13.73
N GLN A 165 -3.88 4.16 13.43
CA GLN A 165 -3.01 3.02 13.76
C GLN A 165 -1.81 2.83 12.82
N TYR A 166 -1.58 3.70 11.86
CA TYR A 166 -0.34 3.73 11.08
C TYR A 166 0.81 4.33 11.89
N TYR A 167 1.15 3.67 12.99
CA TYR A 167 2.04 4.24 14.00
C TYR A 167 3.44 4.55 13.47
N ASN A 168 4.03 3.64 12.67
CA ASN A 168 5.37 3.85 12.11
C ASN A 168 5.36 4.89 11.00
N LEU A 169 4.32 4.90 10.16
CA LEU A 169 4.13 5.91 9.13
C LEU A 169 3.91 7.30 9.73
N ASN A 170 3.04 7.40 10.73
CA ASN A 170 2.74 8.67 11.41
C ASN A 170 3.96 9.22 12.17
N GLU A 171 4.77 8.36 12.80
CA GLU A 171 6.05 8.77 13.41
C GLU A 171 7.06 9.26 12.34
N MET A 172 7.09 8.63 11.16
CA MET A 172 7.89 9.09 10.03
C MET A 172 7.44 10.48 9.57
N PHE A 173 6.15 10.71 9.38
CA PHE A 173 5.59 12.02 9.02
C PHE A 173 5.92 13.10 10.07
N ALA A 174 5.67 12.81 11.33
CA ALA A 174 5.99 13.72 12.43
C ALA A 174 7.49 14.09 12.46
N SER A 175 8.38 13.14 12.15
CA SER A 175 9.83 13.39 12.10
C SER A 175 10.26 14.34 10.97
N ALA A 176 9.45 14.50 9.95
CA ALA A 176 9.64 15.46 8.85
C ALA A 176 8.88 16.77 9.06
N GLY A 177 8.25 16.96 10.23
CA GLY A 177 7.47 18.16 10.55
C GLY A 177 6.10 18.21 9.88
N ILE A 178 5.62 17.10 9.34
CA ILE A 178 4.26 16.99 8.81
C ILE A 178 3.30 16.93 9.99
N THR A 179 2.33 17.81 10.00
CA THR A 179 1.36 18.01 11.08
C THR A 179 -0.05 17.63 10.64
N ASP A 180 -0.97 17.53 11.60
CA ASP A 180 -2.35 17.08 11.34
C ASP A 180 -3.15 18.02 10.43
N ASP A 181 -2.69 19.24 10.17
CA ASP A 181 -3.36 20.21 9.30
C ASP A 181 -3.40 19.83 7.80
N VAL A 182 -2.61 18.85 7.40
CA VAL A 182 -2.66 18.29 6.02
C VAL A 182 -3.72 17.19 5.88
N PHE A 183 -4.35 16.79 6.98
CA PHE A 183 -5.31 15.69 7.01
C PHE A 183 -6.69 16.17 7.44
N ASP A 184 -7.71 15.72 6.74
CA ASP A 184 -9.10 15.85 7.12
C ASP A 184 -9.69 14.49 7.47
N ALA A 185 -10.40 14.41 8.59
CA ALA A 185 -11.08 13.19 8.98
C ALA A 185 -12.23 12.87 8.02
N SER A 186 -12.30 11.65 7.51
CA SER A 186 -13.46 11.22 6.72
C SER A 186 -14.73 11.33 7.56
N PRO A 187 -15.80 11.98 7.04
CA PRO A 187 -17.04 12.18 7.81
C PRO A 187 -17.83 10.88 8.02
N GLY A 188 -17.48 9.83 7.31
CA GLY A 188 -18.12 8.53 7.40
C GLY A 188 -17.64 7.59 6.31
N TYR A 189 -18.25 6.42 6.27
CA TYR A 189 -17.94 5.35 5.34
C TYR A 189 -19.21 4.91 4.59
N PRO A 190 -19.56 5.55 3.47
CA PRO A 190 -20.69 5.14 2.66
C PRO A 190 -20.33 3.95 1.76
N VAL A 191 -21.27 3.01 1.63
CA VAL A 191 -21.19 1.87 0.71
C VAL A 191 -22.35 1.94 -0.26
N LEU A 192 -22.06 2.04 -1.55
CA LEU A 192 -23.03 2.00 -2.63
C LEU A 192 -23.18 0.57 -3.13
N PHE A 193 -24.41 0.10 -3.29
CA PHE A 193 -24.70 -1.23 -3.81
C PHE A 193 -25.45 -1.15 -5.12
N ARG A 194 -25.17 -2.08 -6.01
CA ARG A 194 -25.87 -2.14 -7.30
C ARG A 194 -27.36 -2.46 -7.16
N GLU A 195 -27.72 -3.41 -6.29
CA GLU A 195 -29.07 -3.98 -6.24
C GLU A 195 -29.85 -3.64 -4.96
N ARG A 196 -29.28 -2.81 -4.09
CA ARG A 196 -29.92 -2.43 -2.82
C ARG A 196 -29.57 -0.99 -2.43
N PRO A 197 -30.35 -0.35 -1.52
CA PRO A 197 -30.05 1.00 -1.07
C PRO A 197 -28.66 1.13 -0.47
N ALA A 198 -28.04 2.30 -0.67
CA ALA A 198 -26.77 2.65 -0.07
C ALA A 198 -26.83 2.61 1.47
N GLU A 199 -25.73 2.24 2.09
CA GLU A 199 -25.54 2.31 3.54
C GLU A 199 -24.46 3.34 3.86
N THR A 200 -24.60 3.98 5.00
CA THR A 200 -23.62 4.96 5.49
C THR A 200 -23.29 4.67 6.92
N TYR A 201 -22.02 4.46 7.20
CA TYR A 201 -21.49 4.31 8.53
C TYR A 201 -20.83 5.62 8.93
N GLY A 202 -21.37 6.29 9.94
CA GLY A 202 -20.77 7.47 10.56
C GLY A 202 -19.53 7.09 11.37
N GLN A 203 -18.86 8.10 11.90
CA GLN A 203 -17.73 7.88 12.80
C GLN A 203 -18.15 7.00 13.98
N THR A 204 -17.36 5.98 14.24
CA THR A 204 -17.59 5.03 15.34
C THR A 204 -16.88 5.49 16.61
N PRO A 205 -17.43 5.17 17.81
CA PRO A 205 -16.71 5.37 19.06
C PRO A 205 -15.37 4.62 19.05
N LYS A 206 -14.28 5.29 19.43
CA LYS A 206 -12.94 4.66 19.55
C LYS A 206 -12.84 3.81 20.84
N VAL A 207 -13.86 2.98 21.11
CA VAL A 207 -13.95 2.12 22.30
C VAL A 207 -14.61 0.80 21.92
N PHE A 208 -13.89 -0.31 22.05
CA PHE A 208 -14.46 -1.65 21.86
C PHE A 208 -15.37 -2.05 23.05
N PRO A 209 -16.48 -2.75 22.83
CA PRO A 209 -17.05 -3.24 21.56
C PRO A 209 -18.02 -2.23 20.90
N PHE A 210 -18.13 -1.02 21.44
CA PHE A 210 -19.09 -0.02 20.96
C PHE A 210 -18.83 0.43 19.53
N ASN A 211 -17.57 0.40 19.08
CA ASN A 211 -17.20 0.65 17.70
C ASN A 211 -17.87 -0.36 16.74
N ILE A 212 -17.77 -1.67 17.02
CA ILE A 212 -18.39 -2.73 16.20
C ILE A 212 -19.92 -2.69 16.33
N LEU A 213 -20.45 -2.52 17.54
CA LEU A 213 -21.89 -2.41 17.76
C LEU A 213 -22.48 -1.20 17.05
N SER A 214 -21.71 -0.12 16.94
CA SER A 214 -22.11 1.08 16.19
C SER A 214 -22.24 0.79 14.70
N VAL A 215 -21.30 0.05 14.08
CA VAL A 215 -21.39 -0.35 12.68
C VAL A 215 -22.61 -1.21 12.44
N VAL A 216 -22.79 -2.28 13.25
CA VAL A 216 -23.95 -3.18 13.12
C VAL A 216 -25.27 -2.42 13.32
N GLY A 217 -25.33 -1.51 14.30
CA GLY A 217 -26.54 -0.74 14.60
C GLY A 217 -26.89 0.31 13.55
N GLN A 218 -25.93 0.75 12.74
CA GLN A 218 -26.14 1.70 11.63
C GLN A 218 -26.51 0.98 10.33
N SER A 219 -26.18 -0.31 10.19
CA SER A 219 -26.48 -1.07 8.98
C SER A 219 -27.97 -1.40 8.87
N ARG A 220 -28.51 -1.24 7.68
CA ARG A 220 -29.88 -1.65 7.30
C ARG A 220 -29.93 -3.09 6.79
N SER A 221 -28.81 -3.56 6.23
CA SER A 221 -28.67 -4.92 5.69
C SER A 221 -28.25 -5.95 6.74
N LEU A 222 -27.63 -5.51 7.83
CA LEU A 222 -27.16 -6.36 8.93
C LEU A 222 -28.21 -6.42 10.03
N ASP A 223 -29.30 -7.17 9.78
CA ASP A 223 -30.32 -7.38 10.81
C ASP A 223 -29.82 -8.37 11.88
N ILE A 224 -29.80 -7.92 13.15
CA ILE A 224 -29.41 -8.73 14.31
C ILE A 224 -30.26 -10.01 14.40
N ALA A 225 -31.54 -9.97 14.02
CA ALA A 225 -32.40 -11.14 14.06
C ALA A 225 -31.98 -12.19 13.01
N SER A 226 -31.50 -11.74 11.85
CA SER A 226 -30.93 -12.63 10.83
C SER A 226 -29.62 -13.26 11.30
N PHE A 227 -28.72 -12.50 11.92
CA PHE A 227 -27.51 -13.05 12.55
C PHE A 227 -27.82 -14.10 13.63
N LEU A 228 -28.81 -13.83 14.48
CA LEU A 228 -29.21 -14.78 15.52
C LEU A 228 -29.89 -16.01 14.95
N ARG A 229 -30.59 -15.90 13.82
CA ARG A 229 -31.23 -16.99 13.11
C ARG A 229 -30.24 -17.90 12.41
N GLU A 230 -29.20 -17.31 11.82
CA GLU A 230 -28.16 -17.98 11.06
C GLU A 230 -26.81 -17.96 11.81
N TYR A 231 -26.85 -18.26 13.11
CA TYR A 231 -25.71 -18.18 14.03
C TYR A 231 -24.45 -18.94 13.58
N ARG A 232 -24.59 -19.93 12.69
CA ARG A 232 -23.45 -20.70 12.16
C ARG A 232 -22.52 -19.81 11.35
N GLY A 233 -23.06 -18.92 10.52
CA GLY A 233 -22.30 -17.95 9.76
C GLY A 233 -21.66 -16.84 10.59
N LEU A 234 -22.11 -16.64 11.85
CA LEU A 234 -21.50 -15.69 12.78
C LEU A 234 -20.21 -16.24 13.42
N LEU A 235 -20.11 -17.57 13.61
CA LEU A 235 -18.96 -18.18 14.30
C LEU A 235 -17.63 -17.92 13.58
N PRO A 236 -17.50 -18.05 12.24
CA PRO A 236 -16.27 -17.70 11.53
C PRO A 236 -15.93 -16.21 11.67
N VAL A 237 -16.92 -15.31 11.60
CA VAL A 237 -16.70 -13.88 11.80
C VAL A 237 -16.13 -13.60 13.20
N VAL A 238 -16.73 -14.24 14.24
CA VAL A 238 -16.22 -14.13 15.61
C VAL A 238 -14.84 -14.76 15.76
N SER A 239 -14.53 -15.84 15.03
CA SER A 239 -13.21 -16.48 15.08
C SER A 239 -12.10 -15.59 14.51
N MET A 240 -12.42 -14.66 13.59
CA MET A 240 -11.44 -13.69 13.09
C MET A 240 -10.91 -12.77 14.21
N PHE A 241 -11.70 -12.51 15.26
CA PHE A 241 -11.24 -11.79 16.45
C PHE A 241 -10.25 -12.58 17.31
N GLY A 242 -10.06 -13.86 17.02
CA GLY A 242 -9.07 -14.73 17.65
C GLY A 242 -7.75 -14.81 16.87
N TYR A 243 -7.41 -13.77 16.09
CA TYR A 243 -6.16 -13.73 15.33
C TYR A 243 -4.96 -14.06 16.22
N GLN A 244 -4.12 -14.99 15.74
CA GLN A 244 -2.80 -15.33 16.27
C GLN A 244 -1.92 -15.70 15.09
N TYR A 245 -0.83 -14.98 14.87
CA TYR A 245 0.00 -15.16 13.68
C TYR A 245 0.26 -16.64 13.34
N GLY A 246 0.96 -17.39 14.21
CA GLY A 246 1.34 -18.77 13.92
C GLY A 246 0.17 -19.74 13.75
N LYS A 247 -0.95 -19.53 14.47
CA LYS A 247 -2.15 -20.34 14.38
C LYS A 247 -2.95 -20.01 13.11
N THR A 248 -3.20 -18.73 12.89
CA THR A 248 -4.01 -18.24 11.76
C THR A 248 -3.40 -18.68 10.43
N PHE A 249 -2.09 -18.49 10.25
CA PHE A 249 -1.42 -18.88 9.01
C PHE A 249 -1.39 -20.40 8.82
N ARG A 250 -1.13 -21.16 9.87
CA ARG A 250 -1.15 -22.64 9.79
C ARG A 250 -2.53 -23.19 9.40
N GLU A 251 -3.61 -22.57 9.89
CA GLU A 251 -4.98 -23.07 9.69
C GLU A 251 -5.63 -22.53 8.41
N TYR A 252 -5.31 -21.31 7.97
CA TYR A 252 -6.08 -20.62 6.94
C TYR A 252 -5.25 -20.12 5.74
N ASP A 253 -3.91 -20.21 5.75
CA ASP A 253 -3.12 -19.74 4.60
C ASP A 253 -3.29 -20.61 3.33
N GLY A 254 -3.73 -21.87 3.49
CA GLY A 254 -3.92 -22.79 2.38
C GLY A 254 -5.23 -22.63 1.59
N ILE A 255 -6.10 -21.69 1.96
CA ILE A 255 -7.40 -21.43 1.30
C ILE A 255 -7.56 -19.94 1.01
N ASN A 256 -8.34 -19.61 -0.01
CA ASN A 256 -8.67 -18.21 -0.27
C ASN A 256 -9.81 -17.71 0.63
N PHE A 257 -9.97 -16.39 0.70
CA PHE A 257 -10.91 -15.77 1.64
C PHE A 257 -12.37 -16.04 1.27
N MET A 258 -12.70 -16.11 -0.01
CA MET A 258 -14.06 -16.48 -0.45
C MET A 258 -14.40 -17.93 -0.05
N GLU A 259 -13.43 -18.85 -0.17
CA GLU A 259 -13.60 -20.22 0.29
C GLU A 259 -13.79 -20.31 1.81
N TYR A 260 -13.04 -19.51 2.58
CA TYR A 260 -13.25 -19.37 4.02
C TYR A 260 -14.67 -18.91 4.36
N CYS A 261 -15.17 -17.89 3.65
CA CYS A 261 -16.52 -17.38 3.85
C CYS A 261 -17.58 -18.42 3.52
N ARG A 262 -17.44 -19.15 2.40
CA ARG A 262 -18.38 -20.22 1.98
C ARG A 262 -18.38 -21.40 2.94
N LYS A 263 -17.20 -21.89 3.34
CA LYS A 263 -17.07 -22.99 4.32
C LYS A 263 -17.64 -22.62 5.68
N GLY A 264 -17.50 -21.35 6.04
CA GLY A 264 -18.03 -20.78 7.28
C GLY A 264 -19.52 -20.47 7.23
N GLU A 265 -20.20 -20.65 6.10
CA GLU A 265 -21.62 -20.27 5.92
C GLU A 265 -21.88 -18.81 6.31
N ILE A 266 -20.89 -17.90 6.06
CA ILE A 266 -21.04 -16.49 6.38
C ILE A 266 -22.18 -15.90 5.53
N LEU A 267 -23.02 -15.08 6.17
CA LEU A 267 -24.17 -14.43 5.52
C LEU A 267 -23.75 -13.65 4.28
N PRO A 268 -24.35 -13.88 3.09
CA PRO A 268 -24.03 -13.12 1.88
C PRO A 268 -24.11 -11.59 2.11
N ALA A 269 -25.15 -11.12 2.80
CA ALA A 269 -25.27 -9.70 3.12
C ALA A 269 -24.08 -9.16 3.92
N PHE A 270 -23.46 -9.95 4.80
CA PHE A 270 -22.28 -9.54 5.54
C PHE A 270 -21.02 -9.57 4.65
N ILE A 271 -20.91 -10.55 3.78
CA ILE A 271 -19.83 -10.61 2.78
C ILE A 271 -19.88 -9.34 1.93
N ASP A 272 -21.03 -9.06 1.29
CA ASP A 272 -21.16 -7.94 0.34
C ASP A 272 -21.05 -6.57 1.02
N THR A 273 -21.44 -6.44 2.29
CA THR A 273 -21.48 -5.15 3.00
C THR A 273 -20.17 -4.82 3.69
N VAL A 274 -19.50 -5.85 4.24
CA VAL A 274 -18.34 -5.66 5.12
C VAL A 274 -17.09 -6.33 4.57
N LEU A 275 -17.17 -7.62 4.20
CA LEU A 275 -15.93 -8.34 3.90
C LEU A 275 -15.39 -8.04 2.51
N HIS A 276 -16.25 -8.03 1.49
CA HIS A 276 -15.86 -7.79 0.10
C HIS A 276 -15.26 -6.37 -0.09
N PRO A 277 -15.94 -5.28 0.28
CA PRO A 277 -15.42 -3.94 0.05
C PRO A 277 -14.06 -3.68 0.73
N PHE A 278 -13.83 -4.30 1.89
CA PHE A 278 -12.56 -4.15 2.59
C PHE A 278 -11.48 -5.11 2.09
N ALA A 279 -11.84 -6.31 1.64
CA ALA A 279 -10.88 -7.23 1.04
C ALA A 279 -10.30 -6.65 -0.25
N ASP A 280 -11.15 -6.06 -1.10
CA ASP A 280 -10.73 -5.45 -2.37
C ASP A 280 -9.75 -4.28 -2.16
N ALA A 281 -9.86 -3.55 -1.05
CA ALA A 281 -8.87 -2.53 -0.69
C ALA A 281 -7.44 -3.08 -0.48
N THR A 282 -7.26 -4.41 -0.41
CA THR A 282 -5.93 -5.05 -0.48
C THR A 282 -5.39 -5.14 -1.91
N MET A 283 -6.15 -4.72 -2.92
CA MET A 283 -5.88 -4.94 -4.35
C MET A 283 -5.76 -6.43 -4.71
N ASN A 284 -6.44 -7.29 -3.95
CA ASN A 284 -6.53 -8.72 -4.21
C ASN A 284 -7.97 -9.18 -4.07
N ARG A 285 -8.53 -9.79 -5.10
CA ARG A 285 -9.89 -10.34 -5.07
C ARG A 285 -10.03 -11.42 -3.99
N MET A 286 -11.18 -11.55 -3.38
CA MET A 286 -11.43 -12.55 -2.32
C MET A 286 -11.16 -13.99 -2.77
N GLU A 287 -11.27 -14.28 -4.08
CA GLU A 287 -10.95 -15.58 -4.69
C GLU A 287 -9.44 -15.85 -4.80
N VAL A 288 -8.63 -14.81 -4.69
CA VAL A 288 -7.16 -14.89 -4.75
C VAL A 288 -6.54 -14.66 -3.38
N LEU A 289 -7.09 -13.78 -2.57
CA LEU A 289 -6.57 -13.39 -1.26
C LEU A 289 -6.56 -14.59 -0.29
N SER A 290 -5.41 -14.92 0.30
CA SER A 290 -5.31 -15.91 1.38
C SER A 290 -6.22 -15.52 2.55
N ALA A 291 -6.96 -16.49 3.08
CA ALA A 291 -7.82 -16.26 4.24
C ALA A 291 -7.02 -15.84 5.48
N ALA A 292 -5.80 -16.34 5.65
CA ALA A 292 -4.93 -15.90 6.75
C ALA A 292 -4.51 -14.44 6.61
N GLU A 293 -4.16 -14.00 5.39
CA GLU A 293 -3.83 -12.61 5.09
C GLU A 293 -5.05 -11.70 5.25
N ALA A 294 -6.24 -12.14 4.82
CA ALA A 294 -7.47 -11.41 5.05
C ALA A 294 -7.76 -11.24 6.55
N ILE A 295 -7.65 -12.31 7.35
CA ILE A 295 -7.85 -12.24 8.81
C ILE A 295 -6.83 -11.31 9.47
N ARG A 296 -5.54 -11.34 9.04
CA ARG A 296 -4.51 -10.39 9.48
C ARG A 296 -4.86 -8.95 9.11
N TYR A 297 -5.35 -8.73 7.90
CA TYR A 297 -5.80 -7.43 7.42
C TYR A 297 -6.97 -6.90 8.26
N PHE A 298 -8.01 -7.73 8.49
CA PHE A 298 -9.15 -7.35 9.34
C PHE A 298 -8.74 -7.11 10.79
N HIS A 299 -7.79 -7.91 11.31
CA HIS A 299 -7.24 -7.66 12.64
C HIS A 299 -6.57 -6.30 12.71
N PHE A 300 -5.70 -5.97 11.76
CA PHE A 300 -4.99 -4.69 11.73
C PHE A 300 -5.93 -3.50 11.60
N TYR A 301 -6.88 -3.54 10.65
CA TYR A 301 -7.72 -2.38 10.35
C TYR A 301 -8.95 -2.22 11.25
N PHE A 302 -9.49 -3.31 11.79
CA PHE A 302 -10.81 -3.25 12.44
C PHE A 302 -10.87 -3.90 13.82
N MET A 303 -10.15 -5.00 14.03
CA MET A 303 -10.34 -5.85 15.20
C MET A 303 -9.22 -5.71 16.22
N GLY A 304 -8.04 -5.30 15.83
CA GLY A 304 -6.86 -5.14 16.70
C GLY A 304 -6.81 -3.80 17.40
N SER A 305 -7.49 -2.77 16.86
CA SER A 305 -7.53 -1.44 17.46
C SER A 305 -8.88 -0.76 17.25
N PRO A 306 -9.45 -0.11 18.27
CA PRO A 306 -10.68 0.69 18.10
C PRO A 306 -10.47 1.93 17.22
N GLU A 307 -9.23 2.33 16.93
CA GLU A 307 -8.88 3.43 16.04
C GLU A 307 -9.11 3.09 14.56
N GLY A 308 -9.17 1.79 14.22
CA GLY A 308 -9.14 1.29 12.85
C GLY A 308 -10.40 1.51 12.01
N LEU A 309 -11.51 1.96 12.57
CA LEU A 309 -12.78 2.16 11.87
C LEU A 309 -12.97 3.57 11.29
N SER A 310 -11.95 4.41 11.34
CA SER A 310 -11.94 5.74 10.76
C SER A 310 -10.61 5.98 10.04
N PHE A 311 -10.63 6.80 8.99
CA PHE A 311 -9.44 7.19 8.27
C PHE A 311 -9.47 8.68 7.97
N ASN A 312 -8.29 9.21 7.66
CA ASN A 312 -8.06 10.58 7.26
C ASN A 312 -7.70 10.62 5.78
N ILE A 313 -7.95 11.75 5.13
CA ILE A 313 -7.62 12.03 3.73
C ILE A 313 -6.75 13.29 3.68
N THR A 314 -5.87 13.40 2.69
CA THR A 314 -5.07 14.61 2.52
C THR A 314 -5.89 15.70 1.83
N ASN A 315 -5.80 16.96 2.32
CA ASN A 315 -6.49 18.11 1.74
C ASN A 315 -5.74 18.75 0.56
N ARG A 316 -4.60 18.20 0.22
CA ARG A 316 -3.79 18.50 -0.97
C ARG A 316 -3.12 17.21 -1.45
N ASP A 317 -2.51 17.24 -2.63
CA ASP A 317 -1.84 16.06 -3.18
C ASP A 317 -0.73 15.52 -2.26
N CYS A 318 -0.50 14.21 -2.31
CA CYS A 318 0.47 13.52 -1.44
C CYS A 318 1.91 13.97 -1.69
N MET A 319 2.26 14.42 -2.90
CA MET A 319 3.59 14.95 -3.15
C MET A 319 3.84 16.20 -2.32
N THR A 320 2.92 17.16 -2.39
CA THR A 320 3.01 18.42 -1.64
C THR A 320 2.84 18.21 -0.14
N ALA A 321 1.88 17.38 0.26
CA ALA A 321 1.56 17.18 1.67
C ALA A 321 2.60 16.34 2.42
N LEU A 322 3.16 15.31 1.78
CA LEU A 322 3.88 14.25 2.46
C LEU A 322 5.28 14.01 1.88
N ILE A 323 5.41 13.79 0.57
CA ILE A 323 6.66 13.30 -0.02
C ILE A 323 7.73 14.38 -0.07
N ASN A 324 7.38 15.61 -0.52
CA ASN A 324 8.34 16.71 -0.58
C ASN A 324 8.90 17.07 0.82
N PRO A 325 8.10 17.18 1.89
CA PRO A 325 8.64 17.36 3.25
C PRO A 325 9.57 16.23 3.71
N LEU A 326 9.24 14.97 3.38
CA LEU A 326 10.10 13.81 3.67
C LEU A 326 11.42 13.89 2.91
N GLU A 327 11.41 14.25 1.63
CA GLU A 327 12.63 14.44 0.85
C GLU A 327 13.50 15.58 1.38
N VAL A 328 12.90 16.71 1.75
CA VAL A 328 13.62 17.82 2.41
C VAL A 328 14.28 17.31 3.67
N LYS A 329 13.56 16.53 4.49
CA LYS A 329 14.11 15.97 5.73
C LYS A 329 15.27 15.00 5.49
N LEU A 330 15.18 14.14 4.49
CA LEU A 330 16.29 13.26 4.10
C LEU A 330 17.55 14.07 3.74
N ARG A 331 17.40 15.12 2.92
CA ARG A 331 18.51 15.99 2.51
C ARG A 331 19.12 16.78 3.69
N GLU A 332 18.29 17.27 4.62
CA GLU A 332 18.74 17.90 5.87
C GLU A 332 19.60 16.97 6.73
N LEU A 333 19.29 15.66 6.73
CA LEU A 333 20.05 14.64 7.43
C LEU A 333 21.30 14.17 6.66
N GLY A 334 21.59 14.77 5.50
CA GLY A 334 22.76 14.43 4.69
C GLY A 334 22.59 13.20 3.80
N VAL A 335 21.37 12.73 3.58
CA VAL A 335 21.12 11.62 2.64
C VAL A 335 21.39 12.08 1.21
N THR A 336 22.21 11.34 0.48
CA THR A 336 22.39 11.53 -0.95
C THR A 336 21.23 10.87 -1.69
N VAL A 337 20.31 11.66 -2.26
CA VAL A 337 19.18 11.16 -3.05
C VAL A 337 19.56 11.17 -4.53
N LEU A 338 19.57 9.99 -5.14
CA LEU A 338 19.85 9.75 -6.55
C LEU A 338 18.52 9.39 -7.28
N SER A 339 17.70 10.41 -7.57
CA SER A 339 16.51 10.24 -8.41
C SER A 339 16.92 10.03 -9.87
N GLY A 340 16.11 9.31 -10.65
CA GLY A 340 16.42 8.94 -12.04
C GLY A 340 17.59 7.96 -12.18
N HIS A 341 17.93 7.24 -11.11
CA HIS A 341 18.99 6.23 -11.11
C HIS A 341 18.42 4.85 -10.82
N ARG A 342 18.60 3.93 -11.75
CA ARG A 342 18.14 2.55 -11.63
C ARG A 342 19.22 1.65 -11.05
N ALA A 343 18.93 0.93 -9.99
CA ALA A 343 19.74 -0.17 -9.52
C ALA A 343 19.56 -1.35 -10.48
N LEU A 344 20.67 -1.88 -11.00
CA LEU A 344 20.68 -2.94 -11.99
C LEU A 344 20.92 -4.31 -11.36
N SER A 345 21.89 -4.40 -10.46
CA SER A 345 22.32 -5.65 -9.85
C SER A 345 23.09 -5.39 -8.54
N LEU A 346 23.24 -6.44 -7.75
CA LEU A 346 24.06 -6.47 -6.54
C LEU A 346 25.41 -7.13 -6.83
N LYS A 347 26.50 -6.49 -6.43
CA LYS A 347 27.82 -7.09 -6.47
C LYS A 347 28.09 -7.84 -5.17
N VAL A 348 28.34 -9.14 -5.27
CA VAL A 348 28.57 -10.04 -4.16
C VAL A 348 30.06 -10.30 -3.97
N GLU A 349 30.54 -10.27 -2.74
CA GLU A 349 31.87 -10.73 -2.33
C GLU A 349 31.74 -11.66 -1.10
N GLY A 350 31.87 -12.98 -1.35
CA GLY A 350 31.59 -13.98 -0.33
C GLY A 350 30.10 -14.00 0.08
N GLU A 351 29.82 -13.84 1.37
CA GLU A 351 28.46 -13.78 1.94
C GLU A 351 27.98 -12.34 2.18
N ARG A 352 28.55 -11.36 1.47
CA ARG A 352 28.25 -9.95 1.63
C ARG A 352 28.01 -9.28 0.29
N ILE A 353 27.16 -8.25 0.32
CA ILE A 353 27.01 -7.31 -0.78
C ILE A 353 28.12 -6.25 -0.66
N ALA A 354 28.99 -6.17 -1.64
CA ALA A 354 30.07 -5.20 -1.73
C ALA A 354 29.63 -3.87 -2.33
N GLY A 355 28.54 -3.89 -3.13
CA GLY A 355 28.01 -2.70 -3.74
C GLY A 355 26.79 -2.97 -4.62
N VAL A 356 26.24 -1.87 -5.11
CA VAL A 356 25.07 -1.84 -5.99
C VAL A 356 25.49 -1.22 -7.32
N ALA A 357 25.28 -1.93 -8.41
CA ALA A 357 25.46 -1.39 -9.76
C ALA A 357 24.25 -0.50 -10.08
N VAL A 358 24.51 0.75 -10.40
CA VAL A 358 23.47 1.73 -10.73
C VAL A 358 23.74 2.40 -12.06
N GLN A 359 22.68 2.74 -12.76
CA GLN A 359 22.74 3.50 -14.02
C GLN A 359 21.83 4.72 -13.88
N GLY A 360 22.35 5.90 -14.19
CA GLY A 360 21.54 7.11 -14.29
C GLY A 360 20.73 7.13 -15.58
N ALA A 361 19.64 7.87 -15.58
CA ALA A 361 18.89 8.12 -16.80
C ALA A 361 19.79 8.86 -17.80
N GLY A 362 20.16 8.18 -18.89
CA GLY A 362 21.01 8.75 -19.95
C GLY A 362 22.45 8.22 -19.96
N GLY A 363 22.71 6.93 -20.25
CA GLY A 363 24.04 6.38 -20.52
C GLY A 363 24.57 6.79 -21.90
N SER A 364 25.83 7.28 -21.99
CA SER A 364 26.54 7.40 -23.27
C SER A 364 27.13 6.04 -23.64
N GLY A 365 26.59 5.35 -24.64
CA GLY A 365 27.09 4.07 -25.07
C GLY A 365 26.28 3.50 -26.24
N GLU A 366 26.84 2.49 -26.88
CA GLU A 366 26.12 1.70 -27.87
C GLU A 366 24.98 0.94 -27.18
N ILE A 367 23.74 1.17 -27.64
CA ILE A 367 22.54 0.52 -27.07
C ILE A 367 22.15 -0.70 -27.90
N LEU A 368 22.22 -0.56 -29.26
CA LEU A 368 21.72 -1.60 -30.16
C LEU A 368 22.35 -1.50 -31.53
N HIS A 369 22.67 -2.66 -32.10
CA HIS A 369 23.03 -2.81 -33.51
C HIS A 369 21.82 -3.34 -34.26
N VAL A 370 21.39 -2.62 -35.31
CA VAL A 370 20.16 -2.93 -36.06
C VAL A 370 20.52 -3.04 -37.53
N SER A 371 20.08 -4.11 -38.20
CA SER A 371 20.13 -4.14 -39.64
C SER A 371 19.19 -3.11 -40.25
N PRO A 372 19.61 -2.28 -41.23
CA PRO A 372 18.67 -1.40 -41.91
C PRO A 372 17.45 -2.12 -42.49
N ALA A 373 17.57 -3.41 -42.78
CA ALA A 373 16.48 -4.23 -43.30
C ALA A 373 15.42 -4.56 -42.22
N ASP A 374 15.79 -4.50 -40.95
CA ASP A 374 14.87 -4.76 -39.83
C ASP A 374 14.05 -3.53 -39.47
N VAL A 375 14.37 -2.34 -39.99
CA VAL A 375 13.62 -1.12 -39.76
C VAL A 375 12.58 -0.96 -40.87
N GLN A 376 11.30 -0.90 -40.46
CA GLN A 376 10.18 -0.74 -41.39
C GLN A 376 10.32 0.49 -42.28
N ASP A 377 9.87 0.40 -43.51
CA ASP A 377 9.92 1.53 -44.47
C ASP A 377 8.95 2.66 -44.06
N SER A 378 7.92 2.35 -43.31
CA SER A 378 6.96 3.32 -42.75
C SER A 378 6.59 2.96 -41.33
N GLY A 379 6.42 4.00 -40.47
CA GLY A 379 6.08 3.84 -39.07
C GLY A 379 7.26 3.56 -38.15
N TRP A 380 6.98 3.25 -36.91
CA TRP A 380 7.95 2.95 -35.86
C TRP A 380 8.22 1.44 -35.78
N THR A 381 9.47 1.06 -35.71
CA THR A 381 9.89 -0.30 -35.40
C THR A 381 10.29 -0.39 -33.93
N SER A 382 9.64 -1.29 -33.18
CA SER A 382 9.97 -1.56 -31.79
C SER A 382 11.00 -2.69 -31.72
N LEU A 383 12.08 -2.45 -31.03
CA LEU A 383 13.21 -3.38 -30.86
C LEU A 383 13.58 -3.45 -29.37
N VAL A 384 14.34 -4.46 -28.99
CA VAL A 384 14.86 -4.61 -27.63
C VAL A 384 16.36 -4.92 -27.70
N SER A 385 17.17 -4.19 -26.93
CA SER A 385 18.62 -4.45 -26.87
C SER A 385 18.93 -5.78 -26.16
N ARG A 386 20.18 -6.23 -26.21
CA ARG A 386 20.62 -7.43 -25.48
C ARG A 386 20.46 -7.28 -23.96
N GLU A 387 20.55 -6.05 -23.47
CA GLU A 387 20.39 -5.67 -22.07
C GLU A 387 18.91 -5.41 -21.71
N GLY A 388 17.97 -5.71 -22.62
CA GLY A 388 16.53 -5.55 -22.37
C GLY A 388 16.01 -4.13 -22.52
N VAL A 389 16.79 -3.18 -23.07
CA VAL A 389 16.34 -1.80 -23.31
C VAL A 389 15.40 -1.76 -24.51
N PRO A 390 14.12 -1.36 -24.34
CA PRO A 390 13.21 -1.16 -25.46
C PRO A 390 13.63 0.08 -26.26
N VAL A 391 13.60 -0.02 -27.57
CA VAL A 391 14.00 1.04 -28.51
C VAL A 391 12.95 1.19 -29.59
N LEU A 392 12.62 2.42 -29.92
CA LEU A 392 11.81 2.77 -31.08
C LEU A 392 12.68 3.41 -32.14
N VAL A 393 12.60 2.91 -33.35
CA VAL A 393 13.36 3.44 -34.49
C VAL A 393 12.46 3.55 -35.73
N LYS A 394 12.59 4.64 -36.49
CA LYS A 394 11.91 4.83 -37.78
C LYS A 394 12.86 5.46 -38.83
N ARG A 395 12.55 5.26 -40.13
CA ARG A 395 13.19 6.01 -41.22
C ARG A 395 12.59 7.40 -41.31
N GLU A 396 13.41 8.43 -41.39
CA GLU A 396 12.97 9.82 -41.52
C GLU A 396 13.99 10.68 -42.27
N GLY A 397 13.54 11.43 -43.29
CA GLY A 397 14.35 12.41 -43.96
C GLY A 397 15.65 11.89 -44.60
N GLY A 398 15.69 10.64 -45.04
CA GLY A 398 16.89 9.97 -45.60
C GLY A 398 17.85 9.44 -44.53
N GLY A 399 17.48 9.52 -43.25
CA GLY A 399 18.21 8.97 -42.09
C GLY A 399 17.29 8.15 -41.18
N TYR A 400 17.63 8.12 -39.90
CA TYR A 400 16.87 7.40 -38.87
C TYR A 400 16.64 8.29 -37.65
N LEU A 401 15.45 8.17 -37.10
CA LEU A 401 15.08 8.75 -35.79
C LEU A 401 14.89 7.59 -34.82
N ALA A 402 15.52 7.67 -33.65
CA ALA A 402 15.42 6.62 -32.64
C ALA A 402 15.29 7.21 -31.24
N PHE A 403 14.57 6.49 -30.37
CA PHE A 403 14.39 6.81 -28.97
C PHE A 403 14.63 5.58 -28.08
N ASP A 404 15.20 5.82 -26.92
CA ASP A 404 15.04 4.89 -25.78
C ASP A 404 13.55 4.89 -25.43
N ALA A 405 12.92 3.76 -25.62
CA ALA A 405 11.47 3.62 -25.43
C ALA A 405 11.07 3.39 -23.96
N ARG A 406 11.97 3.62 -23.01
CA ARG A 406 11.62 3.64 -21.58
C ARG A 406 10.98 4.96 -21.23
N CYS A 407 9.77 4.90 -20.73
CA CYS A 407 9.08 6.05 -20.17
C CYS A 407 9.93 6.69 -19.07
N THR A 408 10.14 7.99 -19.14
CA THR A 408 10.97 8.73 -18.17
C THR A 408 10.37 8.81 -16.78
N HIS A 409 9.12 8.35 -16.60
CA HIS A 409 8.48 8.21 -15.27
C HIS A 409 9.07 7.03 -14.50
N MET A 410 8.82 5.79 -14.94
CA MET A 410 9.23 4.57 -14.22
C MET A 410 9.87 3.51 -15.14
N GLY A 411 10.34 3.90 -16.30
CA GLY A 411 11.03 3.00 -17.23
C GLY A 411 10.14 1.99 -17.96
N CYS A 412 8.82 2.09 -17.85
CA CYS A 412 7.91 1.23 -18.62
C CYS A 412 8.09 1.44 -20.14
N PRO A 413 7.96 0.39 -20.98
CA PRO A 413 8.01 0.55 -22.41
C PRO A 413 6.90 1.46 -22.93
N VAL A 414 7.24 2.46 -23.75
CA VAL A 414 6.26 3.23 -24.51
C VAL A 414 5.99 2.57 -25.84
N VAL A 415 4.79 2.74 -26.36
CA VAL A 415 4.37 2.22 -27.67
C VAL A 415 3.95 3.38 -28.58
N PRO A 416 4.10 3.26 -29.91
CA PRO A 416 3.56 4.23 -30.85
C PRO A 416 2.02 4.29 -30.72
N ASP A 417 1.46 5.48 -30.77
CA ASP A 417 0.00 5.70 -30.76
C ASP A 417 -0.53 6.14 -32.15
N GLU A 418 -1.84 6.19 -32.31
CA GLU A 418 -2.50 6.55 -33.56
C GLU A 418 -2.28 8.03 -33.95
N SER A 419 -1.93 8.90 -33.00
CA SER A 419 -1.60 10.30 -33.25
C SER A 419 -0.22 10.51 -33.87
N GLY A 420 0.58 9.42 -33.96
CA GLY A 420 1.97 9.41 -34.43
C GLY A 420 2.98 9.75 -33.34
N GLY A 421 2.54 9.93 -32.11
CA GLY A 421 3.36 10.08 -30.92
C GLY A 421 3.60 8.74 -30.22
N PHE A 422 3.81 8.80 -28.88
CA PHE A 422 4.02 7.60 -28.06
C PHE A 422 3.16 7.65 -26.81
N PHE A 423 2.73 6.47 -26.39
CA PHE A 423 1.92 6.25 -25.20
C PHE A 423 2.61 5.25 -24.27
N CYS A 424 2.64 5.57 -22.98
CA CYS A 424 3.07 4.66 -21.94
C CYS A 424 1.83 4.01 -21.28
N PRO A 425 1.58 2.70 -21.51
CA PRO A 425 0.38 2.05 -21.00
C PRO A 425 0.38 1.87 -19.47
N CYS A 426 1.55 2.02 -18.82
CA CYS A 426 1.63 1.83 -17.37
C CYS A 426 0.99 2.99 -16.59
N HIS A 427 1.21 4.25 -17.03
CA HIS A 427 0.81 5.44 -16.27
C HIS A 427 0.27 6.55 -17.19
N ALA A 428 -0.26 6.18 -18.35
CA ALA A 428 -0.82 7.11 -19.34
C ALA A 428 0.12 8.25 -19.77
N GLY A 429 1.44 8.07 -19.67
CA GLY A 429 2.42 9.03 -20.17
C GLY A 429 2.27 9.19 -21.67
N ARG A 430 2.13 10.42 -22.17
CA ARG A 430 2.01 10.73 -23.61
C ARG A 430 3.20 11.56 -24.06
N PHE A 431 3.71 11.21 -25.22
CA PHE A 431 4.83 11.91 -25.84
C PHE A 431 4.52 12.24 -27.30
N SER A 432 5.05 13.37 -27.76
CA SER A 432 4.98 13.73 -29.17
C SER A 432 5.80 12.77 -30.04
N SER A 433 5.64 12.87 -31.36
CA SER A 433 6.49 12.15 -32.33
C SER A 433 7.99 12.50 -32.20
N ASN A 434 8.33 13.58 -31.53
CA ASN A 434 9.70 14.00 -31.24
C ASN A 434 10.17 13.60 -29.83
N GLY A 435 9.34 12.87 -29.10
CA GLY A 435 9.63 12.43 -27.73
C GLY A 435 9.33 13.44 -26.63
N ASP A 436 8.82 14.64 -26.94
CA ASP A 436 8.47 15.65 -25.93
C ASP A 436 7.25 15.21 -25.14
N VAL A 437 7.22 15.52 -23.85
CA VAL A 437 6.06 15.20 -23.00
C VAL A 437 4.85 15.99 -23.44
N LEU A 438 3.75 15.32 -23.71
CA LEU A 438 2.43 15.90 -24.01
C LEU A 438 1.46 15.77 -22.85
N GLY A 439 1.71 14.85 -21.90
CA GLY A 439 0.86 14.65 -20.75
C GLY A 439 1.23 13.41 -19.93
N GLY A 440 0.63 13.28 -18.75
CA GLY A 440 0.91 12.20 -17.82
C GLY A 440 2.14 12.44 -16.95
N PRO A 441 2.59 11.40 -16.21
CA PRO A 441 3.64 11.52 -15.20
C PRO A 441 5.08 11.64 -15.69
N PRO A 442 5.44 11.48 -16.98
CA PRO A 442 6.84 11.59 -17.38
C PRO A 442 7.44 12.97 -17.05
N PRO A 443 8.53 13.04 -16.27
CA PRO A 443 9.13 14.30 -15.87
C PRO A 443 9.99 14.94 -16.98
N ALA A 444 10.29 14.21 -18.06
CA ALA A 444 11.15 14.67 -19.14
C ALA A 444 10.80 13.96 -20.45
N ALA A 445 11.23 14.56 -21.56
CA ALA A 445 11.13 13.98 -22.89
C ALA A 445 11.82 12.59 -22.96
N LEU A 446 11.38 11.74 -23.89
CA LEU A 446 12.09 10.49 -24.21
C LEU A 446 13.52 10.79 -24.67
N VAL A 447 14.44 9.94 -24.25
CA VAL A 447 15.85 10.08 -24.64
C VAL A 447 16.00 9.77 -26.12
N ARG A 448 16.33 10.78 -26.90
CA ARG A 448 16.62 10.61 -28.35
C ARG A 448 17.99 9.97 -28.51
N LEU A 449 18.04 8.87 -29.27
CA LEU A 449 19.26 8.16 -29.56
C LEU A 449 19.92 8.71 -30.84
N SER A 450 21.25 8.83 -30.83
CA SER A 450 21.98 9.09 -32.05
C SER A 450 22.15 7.80 -32.84
N VAL A 451 21.93 7.86 -34.17
CA VAL A 451 22.05 6.70 -35.04
C VAL A 451 23.26 6.92 -35.98
N LYS A 452 24.23 6.01 -35.90
CA LYS A 452 25.39 6.01 -36.78
C LYS A 452 25.27 4.80 -37.72
N SER A 453 25.57 4.99 -39.01
CA SER A 453 25.64 3.89 -40.00
C SER A 453 27.09 3.52 -40.21
N GLY A 454 27.43 2.23 -40.08
CA GLY A 454 28.76 1.69 -40.33
C GLY A 454 28.67 0.18 -40.57
N ASP A 455 29.53 -0.32 -41.48
CA ASP A 455 29.66 -1.76 -41.83
C ASP A 455 28.31 -2.45 -42.15
N GLY A 456 27.39 -1.70 -42.79
CA GLY A 456 26.08 -2.23 -43.16
C GLY A 456 25.07 -2.34 -42.02
N MET A 457 25.39 -1.83 -40.80
CA MET A 457 24.55 -1.82 -39.63
C MET A 457 24.27 -0.39 -39.15
N LEU A 458 23.16 -0.22 -38.48
CA LEU A 458 22.85 0.99 -37.69
C LEU A 458 23.29 0.73 -36.27
N VAL A 459 24.09 1.61 -35.72
CA VAL A 459 24.51 1.58 -34.32
C VAL A 459 23.81 2.73 -33.61
N LEU A 460 22.94 2.39 -32.63
CA LEU A 460 22.20 3.35 -31.85
C LEU A 460 22.98 3.65 -30.58
N HIS A 461 23.20 4.94 -30.33
CA HIS A 461 23.92 5.42 -29.17
C HIS A 461 23.04 6.36 -28.35
N SER A 462 23.22 6.35 -27.06
CA SER A 462 22.71 7.41 -26.17
C SER A 462 23.43 8.75 -26.48
N PRO A 463 22.77 9.90 -26.37
CA PRO A 463 23.36 11.19 -26.75
C PRO A 463 24.60 11.53 -25.92
N GLU A 464 25.65 12.01 -26.59
CA GLU A 464 26.82 12.59 -25.94
C GLU A 464 26.40 13.94 -25.31
N GLY A 465 26.34 13.98 -23.95
CA GLY A 465 26.10 15.24 -23.24
C GLY A 465 24.82 15.35 -22.38
N GLY A 466 23.86 14.45 -22.51
CA GLY A 466 22.87 14.25 -21.46
C GLY A 466 23.49 13.30 -20.44
N GLY A 467 23.83 13.77 -19.23
CA GLY A 467 24.63 13.10 -18.21
C GLY A 467 24.29 11.63 -17.90
N GLY A 468 24.32 10.79 -18.90
CA GLY A 468 24.19 9.35 -18.79
C GLY A 468 25.48 8.76 -18.34
N THR A 469 25.54 8.42 -17.10
CA THR A 469 26.70 7.79 -16.49
C THR A 469 26.77 6.34 -16.96
N ALA A 470 27.99 5.91 -17.36
CA ALA A 470 28.35 4.50 -17.34
C ALA A 470 27.83 3.87 -16.04
N GLU A 471 27.53 2.57 -16.10
CA GLU A 471 27.23 1.79 -14.91
C GLU A 471 28.23 2.14 -13.81
N LYS A 472 27.73 2.62 -12.68
CA LYS A 472 28.53 3.01 -11.53
C LYS A 472 28.30 2.03 -10.39
N LEU A 473 29.37 1.54 -9.81
CA LEU A 473 29.28 0.76 -8.60
C LEU A 473 29.22 1.71 -7.37
N LEU A 474 28.12 1.65 -6.64
CA LEU A 474 28.01 2.26 -5.32
C LEU A 474 28.46 1.22 -4.28
N GLU A 475 29.67 1.38 -3.78
CA GLU A 475 30.16 0.51 -2.72
C GLU A 475 29.38 0.76 -1.41
N CYS A 476 29.07 -0.29 -0.67
CA CYS A 476 28.31 -0.20 0.57
C CYS A 476 28.82 -1.18 1.65
N ASP A 477 28.67 -0.76 2.89
CA ASP A 477 28.84 -1.62 4.05
C ASP A 477 27.52 -2.36 4.35
N TYR A 478 26.38 -1.73 4.04
CA TYR A 478 25.01 -2.26 4.16
C TYR A 478 24.17 -1.88 2.96
N CYS A 479 23.30 -2.78 2.55
CA CYS A 479 22.33 -2.58 1.50
C CYS A 479 20.92 -2.85 2.03
N VAL A 480 20.00 -1.92 1.82
CA VAL A 480 18.55 -2.12 2.06
C VAL A 480 17.86 -2.11 0.70
N MET A 481 17.26 -3.22 0.32
CA MET A 481 16.46 -3.33 -0.92
C MET A 481 14.99 -3.10 -0.56
N ALA A 482 14.49 -1.94 -0.97
CA ALA A 482 13.15 -1.42 -0.66
C ALA A 482 12.32 -1.16 -1.92
N THR A 483 12.56 -1.92 -2.98
CA THR A 483 11.81 -1.90 -4.23
C THR A 483 10.52 -2.72 -4.12
N ASP A 484 9.59 -2.53 -5.05
CA ASP A 484 8.43 -3.40 -5.21
C ASP A 484 8.84 -4.83 -5.63
N VAL A 485 7.85 -5.70 -5.79
CA VAL A 485 8.06 -7.10 -6.19
C VAL A 485 8.81 -7.20 -7.52
N ARG A 486 8.42 -6.39 -8.51
CA ARG A 486 9.01 -6.41 -9.86
C ARG A 486 10.48 -5.98 -9.82
N GLY A 487 10.76 -4.83 -9.21
CA GLY A 487 12.12 -4.31 -9.07
C GLY A 487 13.03 -5.25 -8.29
N THR A 488 12.50 -5.87 -7.21
CA THR A 488 13.24 -6.87 -6.43
C THR A 488 13.59 -8.09 -7.28
N ARG A 489 12.64 -8.66 -8.02
CA ARG A 489 12.87 -9.80 -8.91
C ARG A 489 13.89 -9.50 -9.98
N GLU A 490 13.82 -8.30 -10.57
CA GLU A 490 14.74 -7.86 -11.61
C GLU A 490 16.17 -7.73 -11.08
N ILE A 491 16.36 -7.01 -9.96
CA ILE A 491 17.69 -6.80 -9.37
C ILE A 491 18.30 -8.14 -8.94
N VAL A 492 17.55 -8.98 -8.26
CA VAL A 492 18.02 -10.31 -7.82
C VAL A 492 18.32 -11.21 -9.01
N GLY A 493 17.46 -11.22 -10.04
CA GLY A 493 17.63 -12.00 -11.25
C GLY A 493 18.87 -11.61 -12.07
N ASN A 494 19.23 -10.34 -12.04
CA ASN A 494 20.44 -9.81 -12.69
C ASN A 494 21.71 -9.96 -11.83
N SER A 495 21.59 -10.45 -10.59
CA SER A 495 22.68 -10.59 -9.65
C SER A 495 23.11 -12.06 -9.54
N SER A 496 24.41 -12.31 -9.47
CA SER A 496 24.95 -13.67 -9.23
C SER A 496 25.10 -13.88 -7.73
N LEU A 497 23.97 -14.12 -7.04
CA LEU A 497 23.94 -14.14 -5.58
C LEU A 497 24.48 -15.43 -4.94
N ALA A 498 24.58 -16.53 -5.70
CA ALA A 498 24.98 -17.85 -5.21
C ALA A 498 24.15 -18.36 -4.00
N SER A 499 22.88 -17.97 -3.93
CA SER A 499 21.91 -18.39 -2.91
C SER A 499 20.60 -18.88 -3.55
N PRO A 500 20.56 -20.13 -4.08
CA PRO A 500 19.43 -20.62 -4.87
C PRO A 500 18.08 -20.59 -4.13
N SER A 501 18.08 -20.79 -2.81
CA SER A 501 16.86 -20.73 -1.99
C SER A 501 16.30 -19.31 -1.89
N PHE A 502 17.17 -18.32 -1.72
CA PHE A 502 16.77 -16.91 -1.68
C PHE A 502 16.34 -16.42 -3.06
N GLU A 503 17.14 -16.72 -4.11
CA GLU A 503 16.79 -16.39 -5.49
C GLU A 503 15.42 -16.96 -5.87
N LYS A 504 15.16 -18.23 -5.49
CA LYS A 504 13.84 -18.86 -5.69
C LYS A 504 12.74 -18.13 -4.92
N SER A 505 12.94 -17.80 -3.64
CA SER A 505 11.93 -17.12 -2.82
C SER A 505 11.55 -15.74 -3.40
N VAL A 506 12.51 -15.05 -4.02
CA VAL A 506 12.27 -13.79 -4.72
C VAL A 506 11.59 -14.02 -6.07
N ALA A 507 12.01 -15.03 -6.84
CA ALA A 507 11.41 -15.36 -8.13
C ALA A 507 9.93 -15.78 -8.00
N ASP A 508 9.56 -16.44 -6.90
CA ASP A 508 8.20 -16.89 -6.62
C ASP A 508 7.25 -15.75 -6.15
N LEU A 509 7.78 -14.55 -5.84
CA LEU A 509 6.96 -13.39 -5.51
C LEU A 509 6.01 -13.06 -6.68
N GLY A 510 4.74 -12.82 -6.38
CA GLY A 510 3.72 -12.51 -7.37
C GLY A 510 3.18 -11.08 -7.24
N GLU A 511 2.70 -10.56 -8.34
CA GLU A 511 1.92 -9.32 -8.39
C GLU A 511 0.43 -9.66 -8.40
N ALA A 512 -0.39 -8.79 -7.80
CA ALA A 512 -1.84 -8.87 -7.85
C ALA A 512 -2.36 -8.57 -9.27
N ASP A 513 -3.61 -8.90 -9.51
CA ASP A 513 -4.29 -8.56 -10.75
C ASP A 513 -4.25 -7.04 -11.00
N PRO A 514 -4.28 -6.59 -12.26
CA PRO A 514 -4.26 -5.17 -12.59
C PRO A 514 -5.41 -4.40 -11.95
N TYR A 515 -5.16 -3.15 -11.60
CA TYR A 515 -6.19 -2.21 -11.16
C TYR A 515 -6.27 -1.02 -12.12
N ALA A 516 -7.42 -0.36 -12.18
CA ALA A 516 -7.59 0.84 -12.97
C ALA A 516 -7.99 2.04 -12.10
N VAL A 517 -7.50 3.21 -12.49
CA VAL A 517 -7.87 4.51 -11.93
C VAL A 517 -8.36 5.38 -13.08
N TYR A 518 -9.57 5.89 -12.96
CA TYR A 518 -10.20 6.71 -13.97
C TYR A 518 -10.65 8.03 -13.37
N ARG A 519 -9.86 9.09 -13.55
CA ARG A 519 -10.18 10.45 -13.10
C ARG A 519 -10.84 11.22 -14.24
N ILE A 520 -11.98 11.85 -13.97
CA ILE A 520 -12.78 12.57 -14.93
C ILE A 520 -13.19 13.94 -14.40
N TRP A 521 -13.17 14.93 -15.28
CA TRP A 521 -13.65 16.30 -15.05
C TRP A 521 -15.00 16.46 -15.73
N LEU A 522 -16.01 16.72 -14.94
CA LEU A 522 -17.40 16.84 -15.37
C LEU A 522 -17.82 18.31 -15.45
N ASP A 523 -18.68 18.66 -16.38
CA ASP A 523 -19.21 20.03 -16.56
C ASP A 523 -20.30 20.40 -15.53
N LYS A 524 -20.69 19.48 -14.65
CA LYS A 524 -21.69 19.68 -13.60
C LYS A 524 -21.30 18.97 -12.30
N PRO A 525 -21.80 19.44 -11.15
CA PRO A 525 -21.60 18.76 -9.89
C PRO A 525 -22.40 17.45 -9.79
N ILE A 526 -22.05 16.60 -8.84
CA ILE A 526 -22.86 15.45 -8.43
C ILE A 526 -23.52 15.84 -7.11
N ASP A 527 -24.72 16.44 -7.20
CA ASP A 527 -25.41 17.06 -6.06
C ASP A 527 -25.86 16.06 -4.98
N SER A 528 -26.14 14.80 -5.37
CA SER A 528 -26.51 13.73 -4.44
C SER A 528 -25.33 13.16 -3.69
N ALA A 529 -24.09 13.41 -4.12
CA ALA A 529 -22.88 12.93 -3.46
C ALA A 529 -22.51 13.85 -2.28
N SER A 530 -22.62 13.34 -1.08
CA SER A 530 -22.38 14.07 0.19
C SER A 530 -21.11 13.68 0.92
N PHE A 531 -20.35 12.72 0.38
CA PHE A 531 -19.10 12.22 0.97
C PHE A 531 -17.94 12.38 -0.01
N PRO A 532 -16.72 12.59 0.48
CA PRO A 532 -15.52 12.66 -0.37
C PRO A 532 -15.14 11.33 -0.97
N PHE A 533 -15.53 10.21 -0.34
CA PHE A 533 -15.20 8.86 -0.76
C PHE A 533 -16.39 7.92 -0.56
N TYR A 534 -16.57 7.01 -1.51
CA TYR A 534 -17.58 5.94 -1.48
C TYR A 534 -16.92 4.60 -1.79
N THR A 535 -17.20 3.59 -0.99
CA THR A 535 -16.96 2.20 -1.39
C THR A 535 -18.15 1.71 -2.19
N VAL A 536 -17.90 0.84 -3.14
CA VAL A 536 -18.90 0.34 -4.08
C VAL A 536 -18.88 -1.19 -4.03
N SER A 537 -20.03 -1.81 -4.24
CA SER A 537 -20.14 -3.28 -4.23
C SER A 537 -21.18 -3.76 -5.26
N GLY A 538 -20.86 -4.89 -5.92
CA GLY A 538 -21.76 -5.55 -6.88
C GLY A 538 -21.68 -5.04 -8.31
N TYR A 539 -20.67 -4.22 -8.65
CA TYR A 539 -20.35 -3.80 -10.01
C TYR A 539 -19.18 -4.63 -10.56
N THR A 540 -18.89 -4.51 -11.85
CA THR A 540 -17.84 -5.29 -12.51
C THR A 540 -16.48 -4.63 -12.35
N TYR A 541 -16.43 -3.30 -12.45
CA TYR A 541 -15.18 -2.55 -12.41
C TYR A 541 -15.10 -1.59 -11.24
N THR A 542 -16.16 -0.84 -10.93
CA THR A 542 -16.05 0.23 -9.94
C THR A 542 -16.19 -0.33 -8.52
N ASP A 543 -15.11 -0.29 -7.76
CA ASP A 543 -15.03 -0.69 -6.35
C ASP A 543 -15.01 0.50 -5.39
N SER A 544 -14.60 1.67 -5.86
CA SER A 544 -14.72 2.91 -5.09
C SER A 544 -14.80 4.16 -5.99
N ILE A 545 -15.31 5.24 -5.38
CA ILE A 545 -15.43 6.55 -6.02
C ILE A 545 -14.88 7.61 -5.05
N SER A 546 -14.04 8.51 -5.56
CA SER A 546 -13.52 9.66 -4.83
C SER A 546 -13.92 10.96 -5.51
N LEU A 547 -14.49 11.90 -4.76
CA LEU A 547 -14.87 13.21 -5.25
C LEU A 547 -13.79 14.23 -4.89
N TYR A 548 -12.77 14.38 -5.72
CA TYR A 548 -11.62 15.25 -5.46
C TYR A 548 -11.99 16.71 -5.25
N SER A 549 -13.02 17.19 -5.95
CA SER A 549 -13.57 18.54 -5.74
C SER A 549 -14.25 18.76 -4.38
N ALA A 550 -14.43 17.71 -3.57
CA ALA A 550 -14.98 17.83 -2.22
C ALA A 550 -13.93 17.94 -1.11
N PHE A 551 -12.66 17.58 -1.38
CA PHE A 551 -11.68 17.49 -0.29
C PHE A 551 -10.26 17.94 -0.63
N GLN A 552 -9.89 18.07 -1.92
CA GLN A 552 -8.50 18.33 -2.29
C GLN A 552 -8.35 19.59 -3.15
N GLU A 553 -7.45 20.49 -2.78
CA GLU A 553 -6.99 21.56 -3.65
C GLU A 553 -5.98 21.00 -4.68
N PRO A 554 -5.99 21.53 -5.93
CA PRO A 554 -6.76 22.68 -6.44
C PRO A 554 -8.15 22.33 -7.00
N TYR A 555 -8.61 21.10 -6.90
CA TYR A 555 -9.87 20.64 -7.48
C TYR A 555 -11.11 21.33 -6.88
N ILE A 556 -11.08 21.65 -5.56
CA ILE A 556 -12.11 22.46 -4.90
C ILE A 556 -12.22 23.84 -5.56
N SER A 557 -11.09 24.50 -5.75
CA SER A 557 -11.04 25.83 -6.39
C SER A 557 -11.48 25.79 -7.83
N TRP A 558 -11.12 24.76 -8.59
CA TRP A 558 -11.56 24.59 -9.98
C TRP A 558 -13.10 24.38 -10.06
N ALA A 559 -13.64 23.49 -9.24
CA ALA A 559 -15.09 23.26 -9.18
C ALA A 559 -15.86 24.52 -8.79
N GLY A 560 -15.35 25.31 -7.84
CA GLY A 560 -15.95 26.59 -7.45
C GLY A 560 -15.97 27.63 -8.56
N LYS A 561 -14.97 27.65 -9.47
CA LYS A 561 -14.91 28.57 -10.62
C LYS A 561 -15.81 28.13 -11.77
N THR A 562 -15.89 26.83 -12.03
CA THR A 562 -16.51 26.28 -13.24
C THR A 562 -17.93 25.77 -13.03
N GLY A 563 -18.30 25.43 -11.81
CA GLY A 563 -19.53 24.72 -11.48
C GLY A 563 -19.48 23.23 -11.83
N GLY A 564 -18.31 22.71 -12.21
CA GLY A 564 -18.08 21.30 -12.50
C GLY A 564 -17.71 20.48 -11.28
N CYS A 565 -17.27 19.24 -11.51
CA CYS A 565 -16.72 18.40 -10.45
C CYS A 565 -15.64 17.46 -11.00
N VAL A 566 -14.69 17.06 -10.13
CA VAL A 566 -13.67 16.06 -10.44
C VAL A 566 -13.93 14.83 -9.61
N VAL A 567 -14.13 13.72 -10.29
CA VAL A 567 -14.41 12.42 -9.70
C VAL A 567 -13.40 11.40 -10.19
N GLU A 568 -13.05 10.46 -9.32
CA GLU A 568 -12.15 9.36 -9.66
C GLU A 568 -12.83 8.04 -9.33
N LEU A 569 -12.88 7.15 -10.31
CA LEU A 569 -13.41 5.79 -10.21
C LEU A 569 -12.25 4.83 -10.12
N HIS A 570 -12.33 3.84 -9.22
CA HIS A 570 -11.30 2.84 -9.04
C HIS A 570 -11.87 1.45 -9.30
N ALA A 571 -11.15 0.66 -10.10
CA ALA A 571 -11.34 -0.77 -10.23
C ALA A 571 -10.17 -1.48 -9.55
N TYR A 572 -10.43 -2.23 -8.49
CA TYR A 572 -9.41 -2.96 -7.75
C TYR A 572 -9.30 -4.39 -8.28
N ALA A 573 -8.08 -4.84 -8.61
CA ALA A 573 -7.80 -6.22 -9.01
C ALA A 573 -8.75 -6.77 -10.10
N ILE A 574 -8.73 -6.16 -11.29
CA ILE A 574 -9.58 -6.58 -12.43
C ILE A 574 -9.29 -8.04 -12.79
N ALA A 575 -10.32 -8.88 -12.75
CA ALA A 575 -10.19 -10.28 -13.07
C ALA A 575 -9.68 -10.50 -14.51
N PRO A 576 -8.83 -11.49 -14.77
CA PRO A 576 -8.33 -11.76 -16.14
C PRO A 576 -9.46 -11.95 -17.17
N GLU A 577 -10.58 -12.55 -16.77
CA GLU A 577 -11.75 -12.73 -17.59
C GLU A 577 -12.53 -11.44 -17.91
N ASP A 578 -12.33 -10.40 -17.10
CA ASP A 578 -12.96 -9.07 -17.26
C ASP A 578 -12.01 -8.04 -17.89
N MET A 579 -10.76 -8.42 -18.13
CA MET A 579 -9.83 -7.53 -18.83
C MET A 579 -10.31 -7.31 -20.27
N ARG A 580 -10.53 -6.03 -20.62
CA ARG A 580 -11.01 -5.56 -21.92
C ARG A 580 -10.12 -4.42 -22.42
N PRO A 581 -10.25 -4.02 -23.70
CA PRO A 581 -9.65 -2.78 -24.18
C PRO A 581 -10.02 -1.58 -23.31
N GLU A 582 -9.11 -0.63 -23.18
CA GLU A 582 -9.24 0.56 -22.31
C GLU A 582 -10.58 1.27 -22.50
N GLU A 583 -11.00 1.51 -23.73
CA GLU A 583 -12.23 2.21 -24.05
C GLU A 583 -13.50 1.46 -23.58
N GLU A 584 -13.46 0.13 -23.56
CA GLU A 584 -14.57 -0.67 -23.04
C GLU A 584 -14.65 -0.61 -21.52
N ILE A 585 -13.51 -0.63 -20.84
CA ILE A 585 -13.44 -0.49 -19.36
C ILE A 585 -13.93 0.90 -18.98
N LYS A 586 -13.43 1.96 -19.63
CA LYS A 586 -13.85 3.35 -19.40
C LYS A 586 -15.37 3.52 -19.60
N ALA A 587 -15.89 3.00 -20.71
CA ALA A 587 -17.33 3.06 -20.99
C ALA A 587 -18.17 2.32 -19.93
N ALA A 588 -17.69 1.16 -19.45
CA ALA A 588 -18.36 0.41 -18.41
C ALA A 588 -18.34 1.17 -17.07
N MET A 589 -17.18 1.72 -16.65
CA MET A 589 -17.07 2.51 -15.42
C MET A 589 -17.96 3.77 -15.45
N ILE A 590 -18.05 4.46 -16.59
CA ILE A 590 -18.99 5.58 -16.77
C ILE A 590 -20.44 5.11 -16.63
N ALA A 591 -20.82 3.99 -17.25
CA ALA A 591 -22.17 3.45 -17.12
C ALA A 591 -22.50 3.04 -15.67
N GLU A 592 -21.53 2.49 -14.94
CA GLU A 592 -21.66 2.17 -13.53
C GLU A 592 -21.83 3.44 -12.68
N MET A 593 -21.07 4.52 -12.96
CA MET A 593 -21.25 5.83 -12.32
C MET A 593 -22.66 6.40 -12.57
N HIS A 594 -23.16 6.32 -13.79
CA HIS A 594 -24.52 6.77 -14.12
C HIS A 594 -25.58 5.98 -13.35
N HIS A 595 -25.37 4.68 -13.13
CA HIS A 595 -26.27 3.87 -12.31
C HIS A 595 -26.24 4.27 -10.83
N MET A 596 -25.08 4.66 -10.31
CA MET A 596 -24.92 5.10 -8.91
C MET A 596 -25.46 6.52 -8.66
N PHE A 597 -25.25 7.40 -9.63
CA PHE A 597 -25.61 8.82 -9.57
C PHE A 597 -26.36 9.20 -10.85
N LEU A 598 -27.69 9.00 -10.84
CA LEU A 598 -28.55 9.18 -12.04
C LEU A 598 -28.45 10.59 -12.66
N GLU A 599 -28.15 11.61 -11.86
CA GLU A 599 -27.95 12.97 -12.36
C GLU A 599 -26.72 13.13 -13.24
N THR A 600 -25.81 12.16 -13.25
CA THR A 600 -24.64 12.17 -14.13
C THR A 600 -24.98 11.76 -15.57
N GLU A 601 -26.16 11.20 -15.82
CA GLU A 601 -26.63 10.95 -17.18
C GLU A 601 -26.74 12.27 -17.98
N GLY A 602 -26.01 12.34 -19.11
CA GLY A 602 -25.97 13.54 -19.96
C GLY A 602 -25.06 14.67 -19.46
N VAL A 603 -24.27 14.45 -18.40
CA VAL A 603 -23.16 15.31 -18.02
C VAL A 603 -22.00 15.08 -19.00
N ARG A 604 -21.31 16.15 -19.40
CA ARG A 604 -20.18 16.03 -20.32
C ARG A 604 -18.89 15.82 -19.55
N VAL A 605 -18.10 14.86 -20.00
CA VAL A 605 -16.70 14.74 -19.63
C VAL A 605 -15.90 15.82 -20.36
N LEU A 606 -15.27 16.72 -19.62
CA LEU A 606 -14.47 17.82 -20.14
C LEU A 606 -13.01 17.42 -20.34
N HIS A 607 -12.51 16.56 -19.48
CA HIS A 607 -11.15 15.99 -19.49
C HIS A 607 -11.17 14.65 -18.78
N GLU A 608 -10.25 13.76 -19.13
CA GLU A 608 -10.13 12.44 -18.52
C GLU A 608 -8.68 11.99 -18.41
N LEU A 609 -8.40 11.20 -17.39
CA LEU A 609 -7.14 10.50 -17.21
C LEU A 609 -7.44 9.07 -16.79
N PHE A 610 -6.99 8.10 -17.59
CA PHE A 610 -7.18 6.68 -17.32
C PHE A 610 -5.85 5.98 -17.20
N MET A 611 -5.71 5.09 -16.22
CA MET A 611 -4.49 4.32 -15.95
C MET A 611 -4.85 2.89 -15.59
N ILE A 612 -4.12 1.92 -16.13
CA ILE A 612 -4.13 0.53 -15.67
C ILE A 612 -2.73 0.18 -15.18
N GLN A 613 -2.64 -0.42 -14.00
CA GLN A 613 -1.36 -0.76 -13.38
C GLN A 613 -1.41 -2.15 -12.75
N SER A 614 -0.24 -2.79 -12.61
CA SER A 614 -0.06 -4.06 -11.91
C SER A 614 1.25 -3.98 -11.12
N ASN A 615 1.16 -3.46 -9.90
CA ASN A 615 2.31 -3.25 -9.02
C ASN A 615 2.01 -3.50 -7.54
N PHE A 616 0.82 -4.06 -7.22
CA PHE A 616 0.51 -4.50 -5.88
C PHE A 616 0.99 -5.94 -5.64
N THR A 617 1.24 -6.24 -4.38
CA THR A 617 1.67 -7.57 -3.95
C THR A 617 0.52 -8.56 -4.03
N ARG A 618 0.75 -9.74 -4.61
CA ARG A 618 -0.18 -10.86 -4.52
C ARG A 618 -0.07 -11.53 -3.15
N TRP A 619 -1.23 -11.77 -2.53
CA TRP A 619 -1.37 -12.39 -1.23
C TRP A 619 -2.13 -13.71 -1.36
N ALA A 620 -1.70 -14.59 -2.27
CA ALA A 620 -2.41 -15.84 -2.56
C ALA A 620 -2.18 -16.93 -1.49
N PRO A 621 -3.07 -17.94 -1.42
CA PRO A 621 -2.88 -19.08 -0.53
C PRO A 621 -1.52 -19.75 -0.71
N GLY A 622 -0.79 -19.89 0.40
CA GLY A 622 0.54 -20.48 0.43
C GLY A 622 1.71 -19.55 0.10
N ASP A 623 1.46 -18.34 -0.42
CA ASP A 623 2.53 -17.39 -0.73
C ASP A 623 3.31 -16.94 0.52
N HIS A 624 2.62 -16.84 1.66
CA HIS A 624 3.20 -16.32 2.89
C HIS A 624 4.46 -17.07 3.34
N ALA A 625 4.42 -18.38 3.32
CA ALA A 625 5.55 -19.21 3.78
C ALA A 625 6.79 -19.06 2.89
N GLY A 626 6.59 -18.83 1.58
CA GLY A 626 7.66 -18.64 0.59
C GLY A 626 8.26 -17.26 0.55
N ARG A 627 7.55 -16.24 1.05
CA ARG A 627 8.03 -14.85 1.02
C ARG A 627 9.25 -14.66 1.93
N PRO A 628 10.31 -13.96 1.46
CA PRO A 628 11.47 -13.67 2.28
C PRO A 628 11.12 -12.66 3.38
N GLY A 629 11.81 -12.76 4.53
CA GLY A 629 11.75 -11.80 5.63
C GLY A 629 12.67 -10.60 5.40
N VAL A 630 12.77 -9.73 6.41
CA VAL A 630 13.68 -8.56 6.39
C VAL A 630 15.14 -8.99 6.29
N GLU A 631 15.54 -10.01 7.03
CA GLU A 631 16.89 -10.57 6.99
C GLU A 631 17.02 -11.56 5.83
N THR A 632 18.19 -11.55 5.19
CA THR A 632 18.52 -12.42 4.05
C THR A 632 19.68 -13.34 4.43
N PRO A 633 20.06 -14.31 3.58
CA PRO A 633 21.28 -15.09 3.78
C PRO A 633 22.57 -14.26 3.74
N PHE A 634 22.52 -13.02 3.26
CA PHE A 634 23.67 -12.11 3.22
C PHE A 634 23.70 -11.27 4.48
N SER A 635 24.85 -11.21 5.15
CA SER A 635 24.99 -10.58 6.48
C SER A 635 24.75 -9.06 6.48
N ASN A 636 24.66 -8.41 5.31
CA ASN A 636 24.51 -6.98 5.16
C ASN A 636 23.47 -6.57 4.07
N LEU A 637 22.61 -7.52 3.64
CA LEU A 637 21.47 -7.22 2.76
C LEU A 637 20.18 -7.40 3.55
N PHE A 638 19.37 -6.36 3.58
CA PHE A 638 18.07 -6.35 4.25
C PHE A 638 16.97 -5.95 3.27
N LEU A 639 15.78 -6.52 3.43
CA LEU A 639 14.63 -6.25 2.58
C LEU A 639 13.63 -5.38 3.33
N ALA A 640 13.00 -4.47 2.61
CA ALA A 640 11.89 -3.64 3.10
C ALA A 640 10.82 -3.49 2.02
N GLY A 641 9.57 -3.35 2.43
CA GLY A 641 8.41 -3.24 1.54
C GLY A 641 7.19 -3.91 2.16
N ASP A 642 6.01 -3.59 1.64
CA ASP A 642 4.75 -4.18 2.07
C ASP A 642 4.68 -5.70 1.84
N TRP A 643 5.41 -6.20 0.84
CA TRP A 643 5.50 -7.61 0.46
C TRP A 643 6.41 -8.47 1.35
N VAL A 644 7.28 -7.86 2.16
CA VAL A 644 8.21 -8.58 3.03
C VAL A 644 7.46 -9.29 4.15
N ARG A 645 7.80 -10.56 4.40
CA ARG A 645 7.16 -11.35 5.45
C ARG A 645 7.55 -10.86 6.83
N VAL A 646 6.53 -10.53 7.62
CA VAL A 646 6.66 -10.15 9.03
C VAL A 646 5.57 -10.81 9.86
N GLU A 647 5.84 -11.03 11.15
CA GLU A 647 4.86 -11.60 12.08
C GLU A 647 3.90 -10.53 12.63
N ALA A 648 4.37 -9.28 12.66
CA ALA A 648 3.58 -8.16 13.12
C ALA A 648 2.30 -7.98 12.28
N PRO A 649 1.16 -7.66 12.90
CA PRO A 649 -0.07 -7.35 12.19
C PRO A 649 -0.01 -5.93 11.61
N VAL A 650 0.72 -5.77 10.53
CA VAL A 650 0.85 -4.52 9.74
C VAL A 650 0.51 -4.80 8.29
N PHE A 651 0.00 -3.79 7.55
CA PHE A 651 -0.43 -3.97 6.17
C PHE A 651 -0.19 -2.70 5.33
N LEU A 652 -0.08 -2.83 3.99
CA LEU A 652 0.04 -1.74 3.02
C LEU A 652 1.09 -0.68 3.42
N MET A 653 0.72 0.61 3.47
CA MET A 653 1.65 1.71 3.76
C MET A 653 2.33 1.59 5.13
N GLU A 654 1.59 1.11 6.15
CA GLU A 654 2.18 0.86 7.47
C GLU A 654 3.20 -0.28 7.42
N ALA A 655 2.94 -1.35 6.68
CA ALA A 655 3.91 -2.43 6.50
C ALA A 655 5.17 -1.94 5.79
N ALA A 656 5.04 -1.05 4.82
CA ALA A 656 6.19 -0.44 4.15
C ALA A 656 7.05 0.38 5.14
N ALA A 657 6.44 1.29 5.91
CA ALA A 657 7.14 2.09 6.91
C ALA A 657 7.75 1.22 8.02
N PHE A 658 7.01 0.25 8.52
CA PHE A 658 7.44 -0.70 9.56
C PHE A 658 8.63 -1.54 9.11
N THR A 659 8.59 -2.15 7.92
CA THR A 659 9.69 -2.98 7.41
C THR A 659 10.93 -2.15 7.08
N GLY A 660 10.78 -0.90 6.66
CA GLY A 660 11.89 0.05 6.52
C GLY A 660 12.62 0.28 7.85
N ARG A 661 11.88 0.51 8.94
CA ARG A 661 12.43 0.63 10.30
C ARG A 661 13.04 -0.69 10.80
N MET A 662 12.43 -1.84 10.47
CA MET A 662 13.00 -3.14 10.79
C MET A 662 14.34 -3.36 10.08
N ALA A 663 14.47 -2.99 8.81
CA ALA A 663 15.72 -3.08 8.06
C ALA A 663 16.80 -2.18 8.68
N ALA A 664 16.45 -0.95 9.06
CA ALA A 664 17.35 -0.07 9.81
C ALA A 664 17.77 -0.71 11.16
N ASN A 665 16.82 -1.28 11.90
CA ASN A 665 17.12 -1.99 13.16
C ASN A 665 18.05 -3.20 12.96
N ALA A 666 17.94 -3.90 11.83
CA ALA A 666 18.87 -4.99 11.51
C ALA A 666 20.30 -4.47 11.28
N VAL A 667 20.47 -3.33 10.60
CA VAL A 667 21.76 -2.64 10.50
C VAL A 667 22.27 -2.22 11.87
N PHE A 668 21.41 -1.60 12.70
CA PHE A 668 21.78 -1.17 14.06
C PHE A 668 22.24 -2.32 14.94
N ARG A 669 21.55 -3.48 14.88
CA ARG A 669 22.00 -4.69 15.60
C ARG A 669 23.39 -5.13 15.17
N SER A 670 23.66 -5.11 13.86
CA SER A 670 24.96 -5.53 13.33
C SER A 670 26.11 -4.65 13.82
N GLU A 671 25.84 -3.38 14.15
CA GLU A 671 26.83 -2.41 14.63
C GLU A 671 26.72 -2.13 16.14
N GLY A 672 25.87 -2.84 16.88
CA GLY A 672 25.68 -2.60 18.31
C GLY A 672 25.09 -1.23 18.63
N VAL A 673 24.25 -0.70 17.75
CA VAL A 673 23.55 0.59 17.91
C VAL A 673 22.15 0.37 18.48
N GLU A 674 21.67 1.33 19.27
CA GLU A 674 20.33 1.29 19.81
C GLU A 674 19.25 1.26 18.71
N GLN A 675 18.38 0.27 18.79
CA GLN A 675 17.28 0.06 17.86
C GLN A 675 16.16 1.07 18.10
N VAL A 676 15.51 1.51 17.01
CA VAL A 676 14.31 2.34 17.11
C VAL A 676 13.08 1.51 17.53
N PRO A 677 12.14 2.10 18.29
CA PRO A 677 10.89 1.43 18.65
C PRO A 677 10.08 1.07 17.41
N LEU A 678 9.37 -0.03 17.46
CA LEU A 678 8.46 -0.48 16.42
C LEU A 678 7.05 -0.63 17.02
N PRO A 679 6.28 0.45 17.14
CA PRO A 679 4.92 0.37 17.65
C PRO A 679 4.00 -0.34 16.66
N ILE A 680 3.13 -1.20 17.19
CA ILE A 680 2.16 -1.97 16.43
C ILE A 680 0.82 -2.04 17.15
N VAL A 681 -0.24 -2.40 16.45
CA VAL A 681 -1.47 -2.88 17.08
C VAL A 681 -1.18 -4.20 17.84
N PRO A 682 -1.99 -4.63 18.81
CA PRO A 682 -1.76 -5.88 19.52
C PRO A 682 -1.46 -7.05 18.60
N MET A 683 -0.43 -7.83 18.97
CA MET A 683 -0.03 -9.03 18.20
C MET A 683 -1.16 -10.06 18.10
N ASP A 684 -1.90 -10.21 19.16
CA ASP A 684 -2.96 -11.20 19.27
C ASP A 684 -4.34 -10.54 19.28
N GLY A 685 -5.29 -11.21 18.67
CA GLY A 685 -6.69 -10.83 18.70
C GLY A 685 -7.30 -10.99 20.09
N ILE A 686 -8.42 -10.32 20.32
CA ILE A 686 -9.10 -10.26 21.63
C ILE A 686 -9.52 -11.64 22.17
N PHE A 687 -9.71 -12.64 21.30
CA PHE A 687 -10.08 -14.02 21.65
C PHE A 687 -8.94 -15.03 21.43
N ALA A 688 -7.72 -14.57 21.29
CA ALA A 688 -6.52 -15.38 21.08
C ALA A 688 -6.14 -16.27 22.27
#